data_ca58031ae5136440f2544ddc37c913f8
#
_entry.id   ca58031ae5136440f2544ddc37c913f8
#
_cell.length_a   1.000
_cell.length_b   1.000
_cell.length_c   1.000
_cell.angle_alpha   90.00
_cell.angle_beta   90.00
_cell.angle_gamma   90.00
#
_symmetry.space_group_name_H-M   'P 1'
#
loop_
_entity.id
_entity.type
_entity.pdbx_description
1 polymer ?
#
loop_
_entity_poly.entity_id
_entity_poly.type
_entity_poly.pdbx_seq_one_letter_code
_entity_poly.pdbx_strand_id
1 'polypeptide(L)'
;MKIIKRNGAEVGFDITKIIIAITKANESVEEVDRMTPVQIQRIAESVELQCQKMNRAPTVEEIQDMVEHYIMAHGAFEVAKHYITYRYTRSLVRKSNTTDDKILSLIECNNEEAKQENSNKNPVVNSTQRDYMAGEVSRDLSERILLPQDIVEAHREGIIHFHDSDYYAQHMHNCDLVNLEDMLQNGTVITGTLIEKPHSFATACNIATQIVAQVASNQYGGQSISLTHLAPFVQVSRDKIRASVRDEFDTVGVAVTEDQINSIAEKRLREEIRRGVQTIQYQVVTLLTTNGQAPFVTVFMYLGEAKNQQEKDDLALIIEETLLQRYQGVKNEKGVWVTPAFPKLIYVLEEDNIREGSKYWELTKLAAKCTAKRMVPDYISEKKMLELKVDKNGNGHCYPCMGCRSFLTPYVDENGQPKYYGRFNQGVVTVNLPDIALSSGGNIEKFWRIFDERMELCHRALLCRHERLKGTLSDAAPILWQYGACARLKKGETIDKLLYGGYSTISLGYAGLYECVKYMTGKSHTDPSATPFALEIMQYMNTACKKWKEEHNIDFSLYGTPLESTTYKFAKCLQKRFGIIEGVTDKSYITNSYHVHVTEEINAFDKLRFEAQFQHLSPGGAISYVEVPNMQQNLEAVLQVMRFIYDNIIYAELNTKSDYCQVCGWDGEIDIVEEDGKLIWRCPKCGNTDQDKMNVARRTCGYIGTQFWNQGRTQEIKERVLHL
;
A
#
# COMPACT_ATOMS: atom_id res chain seq x y z
N MET A 1 -13.83 -2.52 28.23
CA MET A 1 -12.38 -2.73 28.43
C MET A 1 -11.85 -3.60 27.30
N LYS A 2 -10.67 -3.29 26.76
CA LYS A 2 -10.00 -4.05 25.70
C LYS A 2 -8.91 -4.93 26.28
N ILE A 3 -8.62 -6.03 25.60
CA ILE A 3 -7.51 -6.93 25.89
C ILE A 3 -6.70 -7.19 24.63
N ILE A 4 -5.43 -7.53 24.76
CA ILE A 4 -4.55 -7.88 23.67
C ILE A 4 -4.46 -9.40 23.58
N LYS A 5 -4.93 -9.98 22.47
CA LYS A 5 -4.75 -11.41 22.17
C LYS A 5 -3.27 -11.72 21.93
N ARG A 6 -2.91 -13.02 21.96
CA ARG A 6 -1.54 -13.49 21.68
C ARG A 6 -0.99 -13.08 20.32
N ASN A 7 -1.87 -12.97 19.34
CA ASN A 7 -1.54 -12.47 18.01
C ASN A 7 -1.46 -10.94 17.89
N GLY A 8 -1.55 -10.24 19.03
CA GLY A 8 -1.52 -8.79 19.07
C GLY A 8 -2.85 -8.09 18.80
N ALA A 9 -3.90 -8.79 18.38
CA ALA A 9 -5.20 -8.17 18.09
C ALA A 9 -5.88 -7.70 19.38
N GLU A 10 -6.42 -6.47 19.37
CA GLU A 10 -7.27 -5.97 20.44
C GLU A 10 -8.70 -6.46 20.27
N VAL A 11 -9.26 -6.98 21.37
CA VAL A 11 -10.65 -7.44 21.41
C VAL A 11 -11.31 -6.98 22.70
N GLY A 12 -12.64 -6.98 22.75
CA GLY A 12 -13.39 -6.75 23.98
C GLY A 12 -13.08 -7.81 25.03
N PHE A 13 -13.00 -7.39 26.30
CA PHE A 13 -12.87 -8.31 27.42
C PHE A 13 -14.17 -9.11 27.59
N ASP A 14 -14.03 -10.39 27.79
CA ASP A 14 -15.17 -11.32 27.95
C ASP A 14 -14.91 -12.22 29.16
N ILE A 15 -15.56 -11.89 30.26
CA ILE A 15 -15.46 -12.61 31.52
C ILE A 15 -15.89 -14.08 31.41
N THR A 16 -16.80 -14.38 30.49
CA THR A 16 -17.31 -15.76 30.32
C THR A 16 -16.21 -16.73 29.90
N LYS A 17 -15.20 -16.25 29.17
CA LYS A 17 -14.04 -17.05 28.76
C LYS A 17 -13.17 -17.46 29.94
N ILE A 18 -13.06 -16.60 30.96
CA ILE A 18 -12.34 -16.90 32.19
C ILE A 18 -13.12 -17.95 33.00
N ILE A 19 -14.42 -17.76 33.15
CA ILE A 19 -15.30 -18.70 33.84
C ILE A 19 -15.21 -20.09 33.22
N ILE A 20 -15.35 -20.18 31.88
CA ILE A 20 -15.25 -21.44 31.13
C ILE A 20 -13.88 -22.12 31.33
N ALA A 21 -12.80 -21.34 31.31
CA ALA A 21 -11.45 -21.88 31.44
C ALA A 21 -11.22 -22.45 32.87
N ILE A 22 -11.67 -21.74 33.90
CA ILE A 22 -11.60 -22.21 35.29
C ILE A 22 -12.51 -23.43 35.50
N THR A 23 -13.72 -23.42 34.96
CA THR A 23 -14.68 -24.53 35.08
C THR A 23 -14.09 -25.81 34.48
N LYS A 24 -13.47 -25.75 33.33
CA LYS A 24 -12.81 -26.91 32.70
C LYS A 24 -11.67 -27.48 33.57
N ALA A 25 -10.86 -26.62 34.18
CA ALA A 25 -9.82 -27.06 35.09
C ALA A 25 -10.44 -27.68 36.37
N ASN A 26 -11.52 -27.09 36.86
CA ASN A 26 -12.26 -27.55 38.03
C ASN A 26 -12.93 -28.93 37.83
N GLU A 27 -13.44 -29.20 36.60
CA GLU A 27 -14.04 -30.49 36.25
C GLU A 27 -13.00 -31.61 36.12
N SER A 28 -11.72 -31.26 35.92
CA SER A 28 -10.64 -32.23 35.76
C SER A 28 -10.01 -32.70 37.07
N VAL A 29 -10.45 -32.18 38.21
CA VAL A 29 -9.99 -32.61 39.56
C VAL A 29 -11.05 -33.46 40.27
N GLU A 30 -10.60 -34.19 41.31
CA GLU A 30 -11.51 -34.97 42.17
C GLU A 30 -12.58 -34.08 42.77
N GLU A 31 -13.77 -34.61 43.00
CA GLU A 31 -14.95 -33.84 43.46
C GLU A 31 -14.72 -33.12 44.80
N VAL A 32 -13.90 -33.69 45.65
CA VAL A 32 -13.52 -33.12 46.97
C VAL A 32 -12.67 -31.85 46.84
N ASP A 33 -11.93 -31.69 45.76
CA ASP A 33 -11.03 -30.56 45.48
C ASP A 33 -11.67 -29.49 44.58
N ARG A 34 -12.93 -29.71 44.16
CA ARG A 34 -13.62 -28.77 43.26
C ARG A 34 -14.09 -27.52 43.97
N MET A 35 -13.90 -26.41 43.29
CA MET A 35 -14.52 -25.14 43.66
C MET A 35 -16.01 -25.13 43.29
N THR A 36 -16.78 -24.41 44.07
CA THR A 36 -18.19 -24.14 43.74
C THR A 36 -18.32 -23.10 42.62
N PRO A 37 -19.42 -23.09 41.87
CA PRO A 37 -19.66 -22.08 40.83
C PRO A 37 -19.54 -20.64 41.32
N VAL A 38 -19.93 -20.38 42.61
CA VAL A 38 -19.83 -19.06 43.21
C VAL A 38 -18.36 -18.64 43.41
N GLN A 39 -17.49 -19.57 43.81
CA GLN A 39 -16.05 -19.30 43.94
C GLN A 39 -15.42 -19.00 42.56
N ILE A 40 -15.77 -19.76 41.53
CA ILE A 40 -15.30 -19.52 40.17
C ILE A 40 -15.73 -18.13 39.69
N GLN A 41 -16.97 -17.76 39.88
CA GLN A 41 -17.50 -16.45 39.54
C GLN A 41 -16.73 -15.32 40.25
N ARG A 42 -16.50 -15.43 41.56
CA ARG A 42 -15.74 -14.43 42.32
C ARG A 42 -14.29 -14.27 41.83
N ILE A 43 -13.64 -15.36 41.46
CA ILE A 43 -12.29 -15.32 40.88
C ILE A 43 -12.32 -14.54 39.55
N ALA A 44 -13.27 -14.84 38.66
CA ALA A 44 -13.40 -14.16 37.40
C ALA A 44 -13.66 -12.65 37.56
N GLU A 45 -14.54 -12.27 38.48
CA GLU A 45 -14.81 -10.86 38.84
C GLU A 45 -13.58 -10.15 39.44
N SER A 46 -12.78 -10.85 40.26
CA SER A 46 -11.55 -10.31 40.81
C SER A 46 -10.51 -10.03 39.70
N VAL A 47 -10.40 -10.91 38.72
CA VAL A 47 -9.54 -10.72 37.55
C VAL A 47 -10.03 -9.53 36.71
N GLU A 48 -11.34 -9.44 36.45
CA GLU A 48 -11.92 -8.31 35.73
C GLU A 48 -11.62 -6.99 36.42
N LEU A 49 -11.83 -6.91 37.75
CA LEU A 49 -11.58 -5.71 38.54
C LEU A 49 -10.09 -5.31 38.49
N GLN A 50 -9.18 -6.29 38.53
CA GLN A 50 -7.75 -6.03 38.41
C GLN A 50 -7.37 -5.52 37.01
N CYS A 51 -7.95 -6.09 35.96
CA CYS A 51 -7.76 -5.61 34.61
C CYS A 51 -8.27 -4.18 34.40
N GLN A 52 -9.41 -3.82 35.05
CA GLN A 52 -9.96 -2.46 34.99
C GLN A 52 -9.05 -1.42 35.68
N LYS A 53 -8.26 -1.83 36.63
CA LYS A 53 -7.29 -0.94 37.33
C LYS A 53 -6.02 -0.70 36.53
N MET A 54 -5.78 -1.46 35.47
CA MET A 54 -4.63 -1.27 34.59
C MET A 54 -4.87 -0.08 33.65
N ASN A 55 -3.89 0.82 33.55
CA ASN A 55 -3.96 1.98 32.63
C ASN A 55 -3.71 1.62 31.16
N ARG A 56 -3.80 0.34 30.81
CA ARG A 56 -3.59 -0.20 29.48
C ARG A 56 -4.41 -1.46 29.25
N ALA A 57 -4.55 -1.88 28.01
CA ALA A 57 -5.14 -3.18 27.70
C ALA A 57 -4.21 -4.32 28.17
N PRO A 58 -4.66 -5.22 29.07
CA PRO A 58 -3.88 -6.37 29.49
C PRO A 58 -3.77 -7.40 28.36
N THR A 59 -2.68 -8.14 28.34
CA THR A 59 -2.51 -9.28 27.44
C THR A 59 -3.24 -10.52 27.99
N VAL A 60 -3.56 -11.47 27.10
CA VAL A 60 -4.15 -12.75 27.52
C VAL A 60 -3.23 -13.49 28.51
N GLU A 61 -1.91 -13.38 28.36
CA GLU A 61 -0.96 -14.02 29.30
C GLU A 61 -1.05 -13.40 30.68
N GLU A 62 -1.09 -12.07 30.79
CA GLU A 62 -1.27 -11.38 32.08
C GLU A 62 -2.60 -11.75 32.74
N ILE A 63 -3.68 -11.87 31.97
CA ILE A 63 -4.97 -12.30 32.47
C ILE A 63 -4.87 -13.74 33.02
N GLN A 64 -4.19 -14.63 32.31
CA GLN A 64 -4.00 -16.01 32.77
C GLN A 64 -3.13 -16.08 34.05
N ASP A 65 -2.11 -15.24 34.15
CA ASP A 65 -1.29 -15.15 35.38
C ASP A 65 -2.15 -14.69 36.59
N MET A 66 -3.05 -13.73 36.35
CA MET A 66 -4.00 -13.29 37.40
C MET A 66 -4.97 -14.41 37.80
N VAL A 67 -5.48 -15.17 36.81
CA VAL A 67 -6.38 -16.31 37.10
C VAL A 67 -5.66 -17.35 37.93
N GLU A 68 -4.44 -17.74 37.61
CA GLU A 68 -3.62 -18.66 38.40
C GLU A 68 -3.43 -18.17 39.82
N HIS A 69 -3.06 -16.89 39.95
CA HIS A 69 -2.86 -16.26 41.28
C HIS A 69 -4.13 -16.31 42.12
N TYR A 70 -5.29 -15.95 41.56
CA TYR A 70 -6.54 -15.92 42.31
C TYR A 70 -7.07 -17.33 42.62
N ILE A 71 -6.88 -18.34 41.77
CA ILE A 71 -7.22 -19.74 42.10
C ILE A 71 -6.38 -20.21 43.31
N MET A 72 -5.07 -19.95 43.27
CA MET A 72 -4.17 -20.29 44.40
C MET A 72 -4.55 -19.53 45.70
N ALA A 73 -4.86 -18.24 45.57
CA ALA A 73 -5.26 -17.41 46.72
C ALA A 73 -6.57 -17.88 47.41
N HIS A 74 -7.44 -18.56 46.67
CA HIS A 74 -8.65 -19.21 47.18
C HIS A 74 -8.39 -20.59 47.78
N GLY A 75 -7.12 -21.06 47.83
CA GLY A 75 -6.74 -22.36 48.38
C GLY A 75 -7.07 -23.58 47.49
N ALA A 76 -7.52 -23.37 46.26
CA ALA A 76 -7.86 -24.43 45.31
C ALA A 76 -6.62 -24.94 44.55
N PHE A 77 -5.65 -25.50 45.30
CA PHE A 77 -4.32 -25.83 44.74
C PHE A 77 -4.34 -26.89 43.65
N GLU A 78 -5.17 -27.93 43.78
CA GLU A 78 -5.28 -28.96 42.74
C GLU A 78 -5.90 -28.38 41.46
N VAL A 79 -6.90 -27.53 41.56
CA VAL A 79 -7.47 -26.81 40.38
C VAL A 79 -6.44 -25.88 39.77
N ALA A 80 -5.67 -25.14 40.56
CA ALA A 80 -4.57 -24.29 40.08
C ALA A 80 -3.53 -25.12 39.31
N LYS A 81 -3.12 -26.26 39.86
CA LYS A 81 -2.16 -27.18 39.26
C LYS A 81 -2.66 -27.70 37.90
N HIS A 82 -3.91 -28.10 37.82
CA HIS A 82 -4.52 -28.54 36.54
C HIS A 82 -4.62 -27.40 35.53
N TYR A 83 -4.99 -26.20 35.96
CA TYR A 83 -5.03 -25.01 35.13
C TYR A 83 -3.65 -24.65 34.57
N ILE A 84 -2.62 -24.59 35.40
CA ILE A 84 -1.24 -24.28 35.05
C ILE A 84 -0.68 -25.36 34.11
N THR A 85 -0.89 -26.66 34.44
CA THR A 85 -0.43 -27.76 33.61
C THR A 85 -1.07 -27.73 32.22
N TYR A 86 -2.37 -27.50 32.15
CA TYR A 86 -3.09 -27.36 30.86
C TYR A 86 -2.56 -26.16 30.05
N ARG A 87 -2.39 -25.02 30.70
CA ARG A 87 -1.82 -23.82 30.08
C ARG A 87 -0.40 -24.07 29.55
N TYR A 88 0.44 -24.73 30.37
CA TYR A 88 1.82 -25.05 29.99
C TYR A 88 1.85 -26.02 28.79
N THR A 89 1.07 -27.10 28.83
CA THR A 89 0.95 -28.06 27.73
C THR A 89 0.48 -27.37 26.46
N ARG A 90 -0.55 -26.53 26.54
CA ARG A 90 -1.01 -25.71 25.39
C ARG A 90 0.04 -24.71 24.91
N SER A 91 0.87 -24.18 25.79
CA SER A 91 1.98 -23.31 25.43
C SER A 91 3.08 -24.08 24.70
N LEU A 92 3.40 -25.31 25.14
CA LEU A 92 4.36 -26.18 24.45
C LEU A 92 3.86 -26.58 23.05
N VAL A 93 2.60 -26.99 22.93
CA VAL A 93 1.97 -27.31 21.65
C VAL A 93 2.01 -26.10 20.71
N ARG A 94 1.67 -24.91 21.20
CA ARG A 94 1.73 -23.67 20.41
C ARG A 94 3.16 -23.29 20.01
N LYS A 95 4.16 -23.48 20.88
CA LYS A 95 5.57 -23.24 20.54
C LYS A 95 6.11 -24.22 19.52
N SER A 96 5.57 -25.44 19.48
CA SER A 96 5.95 -26.43 18.49
C SER A 96 5.23 -26.31 17.13
N ASN A 97 4.02 -25.69 17.10
CA ASN A 97 3.15 -25.67 15.90
C ASN A 97 2.41 -24.33 15.72
N THR A 98 3.05 -23.17 15.94
CA THR A 98 2.41 -21.85 15.75
C THR A 98 1.94 -21.62 14.31
N THR A 99 2.65 -22.16 13.35
CA THR A 99 2.31 -22.08 11.92
C THR A 99 1.09 -22.92 11.58
N ASP A 100 0.98 -24.13 12.11
CA ASP A 100 -0.18 -25.00 11.93
C ASP A 100 -1.46 -24.36 12.50
N ASP A 101 -1.40 -23.79 13.71
CA ASP A 101 -2.56 -23.10 14.32
C ASP A 101 -3.02 -21.90 13.47
N LYS A 102 -2.09 -21.15 12.89
CA LYS A 102 -2.43 -20.02 11.98
C LYS A 102 -3.06 -20.52 10.70
N ILE A 103 -2.50 -21.55 10.08
CA ILE A 103 -3.04 -22.16 8.85
C ILE A 103 -4.44 -22.72 9.11
N LEU A 104 -4.65 -23.44 10.21
CA LEU A 104 -5.96 -23.97 10.58
C LEU A 104 -6.98 -22.85 10.80
N SER A 105 -6.59 -21.76 11.47
CA SER A 105 -7.49 -20.62 11.67
C SER A 105 -7.86 -19.90 10.37
N LEU A 106 -6.97 -19.91 9.37
CA LEU A 106 -7.28 -19.42 8.03
C LEU A 106 -8.31 -20.31 7.34
N ILE A 107 -8.12 -21.64 7.40
CA ILE A 107 -9.03 -22.62 6.79
C ILE A 107 -10.43 -22.52 7.43
N GLU A 108 -10.49 -22.36 8.73
CA GLU A 108 -11.74 -22.20 9.50
C GLU A 108 -12.36 -20.80 9.37
N CYS A 109 -11.77 -19.90 8.62
CA CYS A 109 -12.23 -18.52 8.42
C CYS A 109 -12.40 -17.71 9.73
N ASN A 110 -11.67 -18.05 10.78
CA ASN A 110 -11.72 -17.40 12.10
C ASN A 110 -10.45 -16.59 12.44
N ASN A 111 -9.56 -16.39 11.47
CA ASN A 111 -8.34 -15.59 11.63
C ASN A 111 -8.66 -14.10 11.44
N GLU A 112 -8.91 -13.39 12.55
CA GLU A 112 -9.23 -11.96 12.52
C GLU A 112 -8.02 -11.09 12.13
N GLU A 113 -6.79 -11.56 12.35
CA GLU A 113 -5.57 -10.86 11.94
C GLU A 113 -5.47 -10.80 10.41
N ALA A 114 -5.66 -11.95 9.76
CA ALA A 114 -5.64 -12.03 8.30
C ALA A 114 -6.73 -11.17 7.64
N LYS A 115 -7.92 -11.07 8.25
CA LYS A 115 -8.99 -10.19 7.77
C LYS A 115 -8.63 -8.70 7.81
N GLN A 116 -7.72 -8.31 8.68
CA GLN A 116 -7.35 -6.91 8.91
C GLN A 116 -6.02 -6.53 8.26
N GLU A 117 -5.31 -7.49 7.67
CA GLU A 117 -3.97 -7.28 7.10
C GLU A 117 -4.01 -6.44 5.82
N ASN A 118 -4.98 -6.72 4.94
CA ASN A 118 -5.11 -6.00 3.68
C ASN A 118 -6.59 -5.72 3.38
N SER A 119 -6.92 -4.45 3.17
CA SER A 119 -8.30 -4.01 2.93
C SER A 119 -8.92 -4.51 1.62
N ASN A 120 -8.13 -5.05 0.70
CA ASN A 120 -8.56 -5.52 -0.61
C ASN A 120 -8.44 -7.06 -0.80
N LYS A 121 -8.01 -7.78 0.23
CA LYS A 121 -7.92 -9.25 0.24
C LYS A 121 -8.98 -9.88 1.13
N ASN A 122 -9.80 -10.76 0.58
CA ASN A 122 -10.81 -11.50 1.35
C ASN A 122 -10.32 -12.91 1.68
N PRO A 123 -9.89 -13.20 2.93
CA PRO A 123 -9.32 -14.49 3.31
C PRO A 123 -10.31 -15.67 3.32
N VAL A 124 -11.60 -15.41 3.11
CA VAL A 124 -12.61 -16.48 2.98
C VAL A 124 -12.62 -17.07 1.57
N VAL A 125 -12.14 -16.33 0.57
CA VAL A 125 -12.05 -16.80 -0.82
C VAL A 125 -10.90 -17.79 -0.98
N ASN A 126 -11.17 -18.96 -1.55
CA ASN A 126 -10.20 -20.08 -1.64
C ASN A 126 -8.84 -19.69 -2.24
N SER A 127 -8.79 -18.91 -3.30
CA SER A 127 -7.52 -18.47 -3.91
C SER A 127 -6.74 -17.54 -3.00
N THR A 128 -7.40 -16.60 -2.33
CA THR A 128 -6.80 -15.72 -1.33
C THR A 128 -6.32 -16.51 -0.11
N GLN A 129 -7.10 -17.48 0.34
CA GLN A 129 -6.75 -18.36 1.45
C GLN A 129 -5.48 -19.17 1.15
N ARG A 130 -5.33 -19.67 -0.08
CA ARG A 130 -4.10 -20.36 -0.51
C ARG A 130 -2.87 -19.47 -0.49
N ASP A 131 -3.00 -18.22 -0.90
CA ASP A 131 -1.92 -17.24 -0.83
C ASP A 131 -1.52 -16.96 0.62
N TYR A 132 -2.48 -16.75 1.52
CA TYR A 132 -2.20 -16.58 2.95
C TYR A 132 -1.55 -17.82 3.58
N MET A 133 -1.98 -19.03 3.22
CA MET A 133 -1.36 -20.25 3.72
C MET A 133 0.10 -20.35 3.25
N ALA A 134 0.37 -20.08 1.99
CA ALA A 134 1.74 -20.02 1.45
C ALA A 134 2.57 -18.96 2.16
N GLY A 135 1.97 -17.79 2.41
CA GLY A 135 2.58 -16.69 3.16
C GLY A 135 2.96 -17.07 4.59
N GLU A 136 2.11 -17.79 5.32
CA GLU A 136 2.44 -18.26 6.68
C GLU A 136 3.60 -19.25 6.69
N VAL A 137 3.66 -20.16 5.71
CA VAL A 137 4.81 -21.07 5.56
C VAL A 137 6.09 -20.29 5.25
N SER A 138 6.04 -19.34 4.32
CA SER A 138 7.18 -18.50 3.97
C SER A 138 7.64 -17.65 5.17
N ARG A 139 6.72 -17.07 5.93
CA ARG A 139 7.01 -16.29 7.14
C ARG A 139 7.71 -17.12 8.19
N ASP A 140 7.22 -18.33 8.48
CA ASP A 140 7.86 -19.25 9.43
C ASP A 140 9.28 -19.62 9.00
N LEU A 141 9.47 -19.99 7.74
CA LEU A 141 10.81 -20.29 7.20
C LEU A 141 11.73 -19.07 7.28
N SER A 142 11.24 -17.89 6.95
CA SER A 142 11.99 -16.65 6.98
C SER A 142 12.46 -16.31 8.39
N GLU A 143 11.56 -16.38 9.38
CA GLU A 143 11.87 -16.03 10.77
C GLU A 143 12.68 -17.10 11.50
N ARG A 144 12.47 -18.36 11.17
CA ARG A 144 13.13 -19.47 11.88
C ARG A 144 14.48 -19.86 11.31
N ILE A 145 14.69 -19.70 9.98
CA ILE A 145 15.87 -20.25 9.29
C ILE A 145 16.63 -19.21 8.47
N LEU A 146 15.91 -18.32 7.73
CA LEU A 146 16.54 -17.54 6.66
C LEU A 146 17.08 -16.17 7.13
N LEU A 147 16.47 -15.57 8.13
CA LEU A 147 16.87 -14.28 8.67
C LEU A 147 17.70 -14.42 9.94
N PRO A 148 18.68 -13.53 10.16
CA PRO A 148 19.37 -13.42 11.46
C PRO A 148 18.39 -13.20 12.61
N GLN A 149 18.62 -13.86 13.74
CA GLN A 149 17.70 -13.86 14.87
C GLN A 149 17.45 -12.47 15.45
N ASP A 150 18.47 -11.63 15.51
CA ASP A 150 18.35 -10.25 16.01
C ASP A 150 17.45 -9.37 15.11
N ILE A 151 17.47 -9.59 13.80
CA ILE A 151 16.55 -8.93 12.85
C ILE A 151 15.11 -9.41 13.07
N VAL A 152 14.92 -10.72 13.28
CA VAL A 152 13.60 -11.29 13.58
C VAL A 152 13.03 -10.74 14.88
N GLU A 153 13.84 -10.68 15.93
CA GLU A 153 13.44 -10.11 17.23
C GLU A 153 13.07 -8.64 17.11
N ALA A 154 13.89 -7.84 16.42
CA ALA A 154 13.62 -6.43 16.18
C ALA A 154 12.33 -6.21 15.36
N HIS A 155 12.05 -7.09 14.39
CA HIS A 155 10.81 -7.06 13.63
C HIS A 155 9.59 -7.40 14.51
N ARG A 156 9.70 -8.43 15.35
CA ARG A 156 8.61 -8.84 16.26
C ARG A 156 8.32 -7.79 17.34
N GLU A 157 9.35 -7.15 17.86
CA GLU A 157 9.23 -6.08 18.85
C GLU A 157 8.80 -4.73 18.26
N GLY A 158 8.72 -4.61 16.94
CA GLY A 158 8.34 -3.38 16.25
C GLY A 158 9.40 -2.28 16.31
N ILE A 159 10.67 -2.63 16.51
CA ILE A 159 11.83 -1.74 16.41
C ILE A 159 12.07 -1.37 14.95
N ILE A 160 11.96 -2.36 14.07
CA ILE A 160 11.92 -2.22 12.63
C ILE A 160 10.73 -3.02 12.08
N HIS A 161 10.39 -2.79 10.82
CA HIS A 161 9.48 -3.66 10.09
C HIS A 161 10.17 -4.20 8.83
N PHE A 162 10.36 -5.50 8.80
CA PHE A 162 10.81 -6.22 7.61
C PHE A 162 9.57 -6.53 6.79
N HIS A 163 9.33 -5.74 5.73
CA HIS A 163 8.12 -5.86 4.93
C HIS A 163 8.05 -7.20 4.18
N ASP A 164 6.83 -7.70 3.98
CA ASP A 164 6.55 -8.84 3.10
C ASP A 164 7.43 -10.07 3.38
N SER A 165 7.60 -10.41 4.66
CA SER A 165 8.32 -11.63 5.09
C SER A 165 7.61 -12.92 4.65
N ASP A 166 6.33 -12.82 4.34
CA ASP A 166 5.48 -13.86 3.76
C ASP A 166 5.82 -14.20 2.29
N TYR A 167 6.64 -13.38 1.62
CA TYR A 167 7.19 -13.67 0.28
C TYR A 167 8.73 -13.83 0.28
N TYR A 168 9.39 -13.59 1.41
CA TYR A 168 10.86 -13.56 1.48
C TYR A 168 11.53 -14.91 1.22
N ALA A 169 10.89 -16.02 1.57
CA ALA A 169 11.43 -17.36 1.30
C ALA A 169 11.61 -17.63 -0.21
N GLN A 170 10.82 -17.00 -1.05
CA GLN A 170 10.93 -17.06 -2.50
C GLN A 170 11.91 -16.01 -3.03
N HIS A 171 12.46 -16.24 -4.23
CA HIS A 171 13.33 -15.29 -4.93
C HIS A 171 12.48 -14.27 -5.69
N MET A 172 11.70 -13.48 -4.96
CA MET A 172 10.79 -12.47 -5.49
C MET A 172 11.21 -11.08 -5.03
N HIS A 173 11.01 -10.10 -5.89
CA HIS A 173 11.24 -8.68 -5.59
C HIS A 173 9.90 -7.96 -5.36
N ASN A 174 9.98 -6.67 -5.00
CA ASN A 174 8.83 -5.88 -4.56
C ASN A 174 8.01 -5.33 -5.74
N CYS A 175 8.44 -4.23 -6.34
CA CYS A 175 7.65 -3.45 -7.30
C CYS A 175 8.38 -3.28 -8.62
N ASP A 176 7.59 -3.09 -9.71
CA ASP A 176 8.11 -2.94 -11.08
C ASP A 176 7.62 -1.68 -11.78
N LEU A 177 8.46 -1.11 -12.64
CA LEU A 177 8.06 -0.32 -13.79
C LEU A 177 8.12 -1.20 -15.04
N VAL A 178 6.98 -1.68 -15.48
CA VAL A 178 6.89 -2.63 -16.60
C VAL A 178 7.25 -1.95 -17.92
N ASN A 179 8.19 -2.50 -18.66
CA ASN A 179 8.55 -2.01 -19.99
C ASN A 179 7.57 -2.53 -21.06
N LEU A 180 6.36 -2.02 -20.97
CA LEU A 180 5.29 -2.41 -21.90
C LEU A 180 5.61 -2.01 -23.35
N GLU A 181 6.37 -0.92 -23.55
CA GLU A 181 6.84 -0.52 -24.89
C GLU A 181 7.67 -1.63 -25.54
N ASP A 182 8.69 -2.15 -24.84
CA ASP A 182 9.54 -3.23 -25.36
C ASP A 182 8.73 -4.50 -25.65
N MET A 183 7.85 -4.88 -24.72
CA MET A 183 7.05 -6.09 -24.86
C MET A 183 6.06 -6.04 -26.05
N LEU A 184 5.44 -4.89 -26.27
CA LEU A 184 4.49 -4.70 -27.39
C LEU A 184 5.18 -4.52 -28.72
N GLN A 185 6.32 -3.80 -28.77
CA GLN A 185 7.02 -3.54 -30.02
C GLN A 185 7.85 -4.74 -30.50
N ASN A 186 8.45 -5.49 -29.59
CA ASN A 186 9.37 -6.60 -29.90
C ASN A 186 8.76 -7.99 -29.65
N GLY A 187 7.51 -8.03 -29.19
CA GLY A 187 6.87 -9.27 -28.77
C GLY A 187 7.32 -9.74 -27.38
N THR A 188 6.56 -10.67 -26.84
CA THR A 188 6.80 -11.29 -25.53
C THR A 188 6.34 -12.75 -25.53
N VAL A 189 6.59 -13.47 -24.45
CA VAL A 189 6.10 -14.83 -24.28
C VAL A 189 5.29 -14.94 -22.99
N ILE A 190 4.07 -15.44 -23.08
CA ILE A 190 3.19 -15.69 -21.96
C ILE A 190 2.89 -17.19 -21.87
N THR A 191 3.28 -17.82 -20.78
CA THR A 191 3.09 -19.26 -20.56
C THR A 191 3.53 -20.15 -21.72
N GLY A 192 4.69 -19.83 -22.30
CA GLY A 192 5.26 -20.58 -23.43
C GLY A 192 4.67 -20.23 -24.81
N THR A 193 3.72 -19.30 -24.86
CA THR A 193 3.11 -18.85 -26.14
C THR A 193 3.70 -17.52 -26.57
N LEU A 194 4.20 -17.48 -27.80
CA LEU A 194 4.71 -16.25 -28.42
C LEU A 194 3.55 -15.29 -28.70
N ILE A 195 3.69 -14.08 -28.20
CA ILE A 195 2.79 -12.95 -28.46
C ILE A 195 3.55 -11.95 -29.32
N GLU A 196 3.16 -11.87 -30.59
CA GLU A 196 3.76 -10.95 -31.54
C GLU A 196 3.28 -9.51 -31.33
N LYS A 197 3.94 -8.57 -31.99
CA LYS A 197 3.54 -7.15 -32.00
C LYS A 197 2.07 -7.00 -32.41
N PRO A 198 1.24 -6.28 -31.60
CA PRO A 198 -0.17 -6.08 -31.93
C PRO A 198 -0.36 -5.31 -33.22
N HIS A 199 -1.43 -5.63 -33.95
CA HIS A 199 -1.84 -4.95 -35.20
C HIS A 199 -3.07 -4.03 -34.99
N SER A 200 -3.43 -3.73 -33.76
CA SER A 200 -4.47 -2.76 -33.41
C SER A 200 -4.33 -2.28 -31.97
N PHE A 201 -4.93 -1.14 -31.69
CA PHE A 201 -5.01 -0.61 -30.32
C PHE A 201 -5.78 -1.55 -29.37
N ALA A 202 -6.91 -2.09 -29.82
CA ALA A 202 -7.71 -3.01 -29.02
C ALA A 202 -6.92 -4.27 -28.64
N THR A 203 -6.16 -4.83 -29.57
CA THR A 203 -5.28 -5.98 -29.31
C THR A 203 -4.15 -5.62 -28.35
N ALA A 204 -3.54 -4.44 -28.53
CA ALA A 204 -2.51 -3.95 -27.60
C ALA A 204 -3.03 -3.81 -26.16
N CYS A 205 -4.23 -3.28 -25.98
CA CYS A 205 -4.88 -3.18 -24.68
C CYS A 205 -5.13 -4.56 -24.04
N ASN A 206 -5.61 -5.51 -24.83
CA ASN A 206 -5.83 -6.88 -24.34
C ASN A 206 -4.53 -7.56 -23.91
N ILE A 207 -3.48 -7.46 -24.73
CA ILE A 207 -2.15 -8.00 -24.39
C ILE A 207 -1.58 -7.33 -23.14
N ALA A 208 -1.73 -6.01 -23.00
CA ALA A 208 -1.30 -5.27 -21.82
C ALA A 208 -1.94 -5.83 -20.54
N THR A 209 -3.22 -6.18 -20.57
CA THR A 209 -3.89 -6.77 -19.40
C THR A 209 -3.37 -8.17 -19.07
N GLN A 210 -3.04 -8.97 -20.06
CA GLN A 210 -2.42 -10.29 -19.86
C GLN A 210 -1.02 -10.15 -19.26
N ILE A 211 -0.23 -9.18 -19.72
CA ILE A 211 1.08 -8.87 -19.15
C ILE A 211 0.95 -8.45 -17.69
N VAL A 212 0.02 -7.55 -17.38
CA VAL A 212 -0.25 -7.10 -16.00
C VAL A 212 -0.58 -8.28 -15.10
N ALA A 213 -1.39 -9.22 -15.55
CA ALA A 213 -1.74 -10.42 -14.80
C ALA A 213 -0.52 -11.32 -14.50
N GLN A 214 0.32 -11.53 -15.51
CA GLN A 214 1.52 -12.36 -15.37
C GLN A 214 2.57 -11.69 -14.47
N VAL A 215 2.79 -10.40 -14.61
CA VAL A 215 3.69 -9.64 -13.74
C VAL A 215 3.22 -9.68 -12.28
N ALA A 216 1.93 -9.43 -12.04
CA ALA A 216 1.34 -9.47 -10.69
C ALA A 216 1.48 -10.85 -10.01
N SER A 217 1.59 -11.92 -10.77
CA SER A 217 1.80 -13.28 -10.25
C SER A 217 3.26 -13.64 -10.00
N ASN A 218 4.21 -12.78 -10.36
CA ASN A 218 5.65 -13.05 -10.28
C ASN A 218 6.44 -12.04 -9.44
N GLN A 219 5.75 -11.12 -8.76
CA GLN A 219 6.30 -10.19 -7.78
C GLN A 219 5.26 -9.98 -6.66
N TYR A 220 5.64 -9.40 -5.53
CA TYR A 220 4.71 -9.29 -4.39
C TYR A 220 4.21 -7.87 -4.14
N GLY A 221 4.75 -6.86 -4.79
CA GLY A 221 4.31 -5.47 -4.65
C GLY A 221 3.40 -5.00 -5.78
N GLY A 222 3.50 -3.72 -6.10
CA GLY A 222 2.76 -3.09 -7.18
C GLY A 222 3.56 -3.00 -8.48
N GLN A 223 2.86 -2.81 -9.56
CA GLN A 223 3.44 -2.55 -10.87
C GLN A 223 2.86 -1.28 -11.47
N SER A 224 3.63 -0.63 -12.33
CA SER A 224 3.15 0.53 -13.08
C SER A 224 3.34 0.32 -14.58
N ILE A 225 2.34 0.71 -15.35
CA ILE A 225 2.36 0.76 -16.80
C ILE A 225 2.10 2.19 -17.27
N SER A 226 2.63 2.56 -18.44
CA SER A 226 2.36 3.86 -19.05
C SER A 226 1.39 3.71 -20.22
N LEU A 227 0.38 4.57 -20.27
CA LEU A 227 -0.51 4.67 -21.45
C LEU A 227 0.22 5.14 -22.69
N THR A 228 1.36 5.83 -22.55
CA THR A 228 2.20 6.24 -23.67
C THR A 228 2.65 5.04 -24.51
N HIS A 229 2.87 3.89 -23.88
CA HIS A 229 3.30 2.67 -24.59
C HIS A 229 2.20 2.06 -25.48
N LEU A 230 0.95 2.45 -25.27
CA LEU A 230 -0.21 2.07 -26.10
C LEU A 230 -0.48 3.06 -27.23
N ALA A 231 -0.02 4.30 -27.09
CA ALA A 231 -0.31 5.38 -28.04
C ALA A 231 0.11 5.09 -29.49
N PRO A 232 1.27 4.45 -29.78
CA PRO A 232 1.66 4.10 -31.14
C PRO A 232 0.64 3.21 -31.86
N PHE A 233 -0.10 2.39 -31.16
CA PHE A 233 -1.10 1.48 -31.73
C PHE A 233 -2.40 2.18 -32.15
N VAL A 234 -2.61 3.41 -31.67
CA VAL A 234 -3.71 4.27 -32.15
C VAL A 234 -3.49 4.60 -33.62
N GLN A 235 -2.27 4.96 -34.05
CA GLN A 235 -1.95 5.21 -35.46
C GLN A 235 -2.07 3.95 -36.32
N VAL A 236 -1.64 2.79 -35.80
CA VAL A 236 -1.81 1.50 -36.44
C VAL A 236 -3.28 1.22 -36.74
N SER A 237 -4.14 1.40 -35.75
CA SER A 237 -5.60 1.25 -35.91
C SER A 237 -6.19 2.29 -36.83
N ARG A 238 -5.75 3.55 -36.78
CA ARG A 238 -6.20 4.62 -37.69
C ARG A 238 -5.96 4.25 -39.15
N ASP A 239 -4.75 3.81 -39.47
CA ASP A 239 -4.38 3.43 -40.85
C ASP A 239 -5.18 2.22 -41.31
N LYS A 240 -5.35 1.23 -40.48
CA LYS A 240 -6.14 0.03 -40.75
C LYS A 240 -7.62 0.35 -41.00
N ILE A 241 -8.20 1.20 -40.15
CA ILE A 241 -9.60 1.62 -40.26
C ILE A 241 -9.79 2.45 -41.55
N ARG A 242 -8.89 3.37 -41.87
CA ARG A 242 -8.96 4.14 -43.12
C ARG A 242 -8.94 3.25 -44.37
N ALA A 243 -8.05 2.27 -44.39
CA ALA A 243 -7.98 1.29 -45.48
C ALA A 243 -9.28 0.49 -45.60
N SER A 244 -9.84 0.04 -44.49
CA SER A 244 -11.12 -0.70 -44.45
C SER A 244 -12.29 0.17 -44.97
N VAL A 245 -12.39 1.43 -44.50
CA VAL A 245 -13.44 2.35 -44.97
C VAL A 245 -13.34 2.60 -46.46
N ARG A 246 -12.13 2.79 -46.99
CA ARG A 246 -11.90 2.98 -48.44
C ARG A 246 -12.36 1.75 -49.24
N ASP A 247 -11.93 0.56 -48.81
CA ASP A 247 -12.29 -0.71 -49.45
C ASP A 247 -13.82 -0.95 -49.43
N GLU A 248 -14.50 -0.60 -48.36
CA GLU A 248 -15.96 -0.67 -48.27
C GLU A 248 -16.66 0.20 -49.33
N PHE A 249 -16.21 1.46 -49.53
CA PHE A 249 -16.76 2.36 -50.54
C PHE A 249 -16.40 1.93 -51.96
N ASP A 250 -15.18 1.46 -52.19
CA ASP A 250 -14.75 0.92 -53.47
C ASP A 250 -15.57 -0.32 -53.84
N THR A 251 -15.84 -1.19 -52.89
CA THR A 251 -16.65 -2.42 -53.08
C THR A 251 -18.08 -2.10 -53.51
N VAL A 252 -18.69 -1.05 -52.97
CA VAL A 252 -20.08 -0.65 -53.33
C VAL A 252 -20.12 0.36 -54.48
N GLY A 253 -18.97 0.79 -55.01
CA GLY A 253 -18.86 1.72 -56.13
C GLY A 253 -19.33 3.14 -55.83
N VAL A 254 -19.25 3.59 -54.58
CA VAL A 254 -19.62 4.94 -54.15
C VAL A 254 -18.39 5.82 -54.06
N ALA A 255 -18.39 6.94 -54.79
CA ALA A 255 -17.32 7.93 -54.71
C ALA A 255 -17.42 8.72 -53.41
N VAL A 256 -16.30 8.81 -52.66
CA VAL A 256 -16.16 9.57 -51.42
C VAL A 256 -14.87 10.39 -51.42
N THR A 257 -14.87 11.48 -50.67
CA THR A 257 -13.66 12.31 -50.52
C THR A 257 -12.79 11.75 -49.40
N GLU A 258 -11.49 12.09 -49.42
CA GLU A 258 -10.57 11.74 -48.32
C GLU A 258 -11.03 12.29 -46.97
N ASP A 259 -11.63 13.49 -46.94
CA ASP A 259 -12.18 14.05 -45.70
C ASP A 259 -13.34 13.23 -45.15
N GLN A 260 -14.19 12.69 -46.01
CA GLN A 260 -15.28 11.79 -45.62
C GLN A 260 -14.73 10.47 -45.06
N ILE A 261 -13.73 9.89 -45.72
CA ILE A 261 -13.04 8.68 -45.23
C ILE A 261 -12.43 8.94 -43.84
N ASN A 262 -11.68 10.04 -43.70
CA ASN A 262 -11.05 10.42 -42.43
C ASN A 262 -12.09 10.64 -41.31
N SER A 263 -13.19 11.31 -41.60
CA SER A 263 -14.26 11.56 -40.60
C SER A 263 -14.89 10.27 -40.11
N ILE A 264 -15.15 9.32 -40.98
CA ILE A 264 -15.70 8.01 -40.64
C ILE A 264 -14.66 7.20 -39.85
N ALA A 265 -13.41 7.22 -40.31
CA ALA A 265 -12.32 6.50 -39.68
C ALA A 265 -12.05 7.01 -38.26
N GLU A 266 -12.01 8.32 -38.03
CA GLU A 266 -11.82 8.90 -36.68
C GLU A 266 -12.97 8.55 -35.73
N LYS A 267 -14.21 8.52 -36.22
CA LYS A 267 -15.35 8.07 -35.41
C LYS A 267 -15.19 6.60 -34.98
N ARG A 268 -14.82 5.72 -35.91
CA ARG A 268 -14.58 4.30 -35.61
C ARG A 268 -13.37 4.11 -34.70
N LEU A 269 -12.33 4.90 -34.88
CA LEU A 269 -11.13 4.89 -34.03
C LEU A 269 -11.46 5.28 -32.57
N ARG A 270 -12.28 6.32 -32.38
CA ARG A 270 -12.73 6.72 -31.04
C ARG A 270 -13.50 5.60 -30.37
N GLU A 271 -14.34 4.87 -31.08
CA GLU A 271 -15.05 3.70 -30.59
C GLU A 271 -14.09 2.56 -30.21
N GLU A 272 -13.04 2.32 -31.01
CA GLU A 272 -12.02 1.32 -30.69
C GLU A 272 -11.21 1.71 -29.45
N ILE A 273 -10.82 2.98 -29.31
CA ILE A 273 -10.13 3.49 -28.11
C ILE A 273 -11.01 3.27 -26.87
N ARG A 274 -12.29 3.59 -26.95
CA ARG A 274 -13.25 3.37 -25.87
C ARG A 274 -13.29 1.90 -25.44
N ARG A 275 -13.39 0.98 -26.38
CA ARG A 275 -13.41 -0.46 -26.11
C ARG A 275 -12.10 -0.97 -25.54
N GLY A 276 -10.97 -0.50 -26.05
CA GLY A 276 -9.64 -0.87 -25.54
C GLY A 276 -9.43 -0.42 -24.11
N VAL A 277 -9.77 0.82 -23.78
CA VAL A 277 -9.70 1.35 -22.41
C VAL A 277 -10.66 0.60 -21.48
N GLN A 278 -11.88 0.30 -21.95
CA GLN A 278 -12.84 -0.51 -21.19
C GLN A 278 -12.28 -1.91 -20.90
N THR A 279 -11.60 -2.52 -21.85
CA THR A 279 -10.93 -3.82 -21.65
C THR A 279 -9.91 -3.73 -20.51
N ILE A 280 -9.05 -2.71 -20.49
CA ILE A 280 -8.07 -2.52 -19.41
C ILE A 280 -8.79 -2.37 -18.06
N GLN A 281 -9.80 -1.51 -17.97
CA GLN A 281 -10.50 -1.26 -16.71
C GLN A 281 -11.16 -2.53 -16.17
N TYR A 282 -11.96 -3.23 -16.99
CA TYR A 282 -12.70 -4.40 -16.52
C TYR A 282 -11.82 -5.63 -16.30
N GLN A 283 -10.80 -5.84 -17.13
CA GLN A 283 -9.85 -6.94 -16.92
C GLN A 283 -9.10 -6.77 -15.57
N VAL A 284 -8.65 -5.56 -15.25
CA VAL A 284 -7.95 -5.32 -13.98
C VAL A 284 -8.85 -5.58 -12.77
N VAL A 285 -10.11 -5.11 -12.78
CA VAL A 285 -11.00 -5.26 -11.61
C VAL A 285 -11.60 -6.66 -11.47
N THR A 286 -11.69 -7.43 -12.55
CA THR A 286 -12.28 -8.77 -12.56
C THR A 286 -11.26 -9.89 -12.43
N LEU A 287 -9.97 -9.57 -12.54
CA LEU A 287 -8.90 -10.54 -12.46
C LEU A 287 -8.51 -10.82 -11.00
N LEU A 288 -8.42 -12.08 -10.65
CA LEU A 288 -7.86 -12.54 -9.38
C LEU A 288 -6.53 -13.23 -9.68
N THR A 289 -5.43 -12.62 -9.23
CA THR A 289 -4.07 -13.14 -9.42
C THR A 289 -3.72 -14.21 -8.36
N THR A 290 -2.55 -14.82 -8.50
CA THR A 290 -2.03 -15.78 -7.52
C THR A 290 -1.84 -15.15 -6.13
N ASN A 291 -1.73 -13.82 -6.03
CA ASN A 291 -1.63 -13.09 -4.76
C ASN A 291 -2.99 -12.87 -4.07
N GLY A 292 -4.05 -13.52 -4.56
CA GLY A 292 -5.36 -13.51 -3.92
C GLY A 292 -6.12 -12.18 -3.99
N GLN A 293 -5.74 -11.28 -4.91
CA GLN A 293 -6.40 -9.99 -5.14
C GLN A 293 -6.34 -9.58 -6.61
N ALA A 294 -7.07 -8.53 -6.98
CA ALA A 294 -6.88 -7.86 -8.26
C ALA A 294 -5.43 -7.37 -8.41
N PRO A 295 -4.88 -7.29 -9.64
CA PRO A 295 -3.53 -6.77 -9.84
C PRO A 295 -3.35 -5.40 -9.22
N PHE A 296 -2.34 -5.24 -8.39
CA PHE A 296 -1.96 -3.94 -7.83
C PHE A 296 -1.23 -3.14 -8.91
N VAL A 297 -1.99 -2.51 -9.80
CA VAL A 297 -1.46 -1.79 -10.96
C VAL A 297 -1.76 -0.30 -10.89
N THR A 298 -0.73 0.48 -11.23
CA THR A 298 -0.80 1.92 -11.41
C THR A 298 -0.67 2.25 -12.90
N VAL A 299 -1.55 3.08 -13.39
CA VAL A 299 -1.56 3.56 -14.77
C VAL A 299 -1.05 5.00 -14.80
N PHE A 300 0.04 5.21 -15.51
CA PHE A 300 0.73 6.49 -15.63
C PHE A 300 0.27 7.23 -16.87
N MET A 301 -0.15 8.48 -16.69
CA MET A 301 -0.71 9.36 -17.72
C MET A 301 0.15 10.61 -17.83
N TYR A 302 1.18 10.53 -18.68
CA TYR A 302 2.17 11.59 -18.86
C TYR A 302 2.31 11.96 -20.35
N LEU A 303 1.73 13.11 -20.73
CA LEU A 303 1.74 13.59 -22.13
C LEU A 303 3.17 13.88 -22.61
N GLY A 304 4.04 14.42 -21.76
CA GLY A 304 5.43 14.74 -22.07
C GLY A 304 6.32 13.53 -22.39
N GLU A 305 5.84 12.31 -22.14
CA GLU A 305 6.53 11.06 -22.46
C GLU A 305 6.41 10.69 -23.94
N ALA A 306 5.43 11.25 -24.67
CA ALA A 306 5.21 11.00 -26.08
C ALA A 306 6.39 11.47 -26.92
N LYS A 307 6.74 10.71 -27.96
CA LYS A 307 7.92 10.93 -28.81
C LYS A 307 7.72 12.04 -29.86
N ASN A 308 6.48 12.32 -30.21
CA ASN A 308 6.11 13.34 -31.20
C ASN A 308 4.69 13.87 -30.93
N GLN A 309 4.30 14.91 -31.67
CA GLN A 309 3.03 15.59 -31.45
C GLN A 309 1.82 14.71 -31.75
N GLN A 310 1.88 13.87 -32.81
CA GLN A 310 0.77 12.96 -33.14
C GLN A 310 0.57 11.91 -32.03
N GLU A 311 1.65 11.33 -31.54
CA GLU A 311 1.60 10.37 -30.45
C GLU A 311 1.07 11.04 -29.17
N LYS A 312 1.45 12.29 -28.90
CA LYS A 312 0.95 13.09 -27.77
C LYS A 312 -0.56 13.33 -27.87
N ASP A 313 -1.05 13.70 -29.04
CA ASP A 313 -2.48 13.90 -29.29
C ASP A 313 -3.26 12.59 -29.16
N ASP A 314 -2.73 11.49 -29.67
CA ASP A 314 -3.32 10.15 -29.55
C ASP A 314 -3.31 9.68 -28.08
N LEU A 315 -2.24 9.94 -27.35
CA LEU A 315 -2.17 9.68 -25.92
C LEU A 315 -3.23 10.47 -25.15
N ALA A 316 -3.45 11.74 -25.51
CA ALA A 316 -4.49 12.56 -24.91
C ALA A 316 -5.90 11.95 -25.10
N LEU A 317 -6.17 11.34 -26.24
CA LEU A 317 -7.43 10.60 -26.47
C LEU A 317 -7.58 9.39 -25.54
N ILE A 318 -6.49 8.64 -25.32
CA ILE A 318 -6.50 7.48 -24.43
C ILE A 318 -6.72 7.94 -22.97
N ILE A 319 -6.05 9.00 -22.56
CA ILE A 319 -6.19 9.57 -21.21
C ILE A 319 -7.61 10.10 -20.99
N GLU A 320 -8.16 10.83 -21.96
CA GLU A 320 -9.54 11.33 -21.89
C GLU A 320 -10.53 10.18 -21.66
N GLU A 321 -10.43 9.12 -22.45
CA GLU A 321 -11.30 7.98 -22.34
C GLU A 321 -11.12 7.24 -21.00
N THR A 322 -9.89 7.12 -20.53
CA THR A 322 -9.58 6.52 -19.21
C THR A 322 -10.23 7.31 -18.07
N LEU A 323 -10.16 8.63 -18.12
CA LEU A 323 -10.78 9.51 -17.13
C LEU A 323 -12.31 9.46 -17.19
N LEU A 324 -12.89 9.45 -18.38
CA LEU A 324 -14.35 9.34 -18.58
C LEU A 324 -14.89 8.03 -17.98
N GLN A 325 -14.23 6.91 -18.26
CA GLN A 325 -14.66 5.62 -17.73
C GLN A 325 -14.44 5.51 -16.22
N ARG A 326 -13.36 6.06 -15.69
CA ARG A 326 -13.17 6.12 -14.23
C ARG A 326 -14.20 7.03 -13.57
N TYR A 327 -14.55 8.15 -14.17
CA TYR A 327 -15.61 9.04 -13.69
C TYR A 327 -16.95 8.29 -13.60
N GLN A 328 -17.27 7.46 -14.57
CA GLN A 328 -18.44 6.58 -14.54
C GLN A 328 -18.31 5.54 -13.39
N GLY A 329 -17.14 4.95 -13.20
CA GLY A 329 -16.89 3.87 -12.27
C GLY A 329 -17.18 2.48 -12.85
N VAL A 330 -17.36 1.49 -11.98
CA VAL A 330 -17.75 0.12 -12.32
C VAL A 330 -19.03 -0.27 -11.60
N LYS A 331 -19.82 -1.16 -12.17
CA LYS A 331 -21.03 -1.68 -11.49
C LYS A 331 -20.65 -2.82 -10.56
N ASN A 332 -21.10 -2.74 -9.32
CA ASN A 332 -21.06 -3.86 -8.38
C ASN A 332 -22.16 -4.90 -8.72
N GLU A 333 -22.25 -5.97 -7.93
CA GLU A 333 -23.24 -7.04 -8.12
C GLU A 333 -24.72 -6.59 -8.00
N LYS A 334 -24.98 -5.43 -7.40
CA LYS A 334 -26.30 -4.81 -7.29
C LYS A 334 -26.61 -3.86 -8.46
N GLY A 335 -25.68 -3.73 -9.42
CA GLY A 335 -25.83 -2.82 -10.56
C GLY A 335 -25.59 -1.35 -10.24
N VAL A 336 -24.99 -1.04 -9.08
CA VAL A 336 -24.65 0.32 -8.66
C VAL A 336 -23.26 0.69 -9.12
N TRP A 337 -23.10 1.90 -9.64
CA TRP A 337 -21.81 2.44 -10.04
C TRP A 337 -20.97 2.85 -8.81
N VAL A 338 -19.87 2.16 -8.59
CA VAL A 338 -18.95 2.38 -7.47
C VAL A 338 -17.54 2.68 -7.95
N THR A 339 -16.70 3.21 -7.04
CA THR A 339 -15.28 3.45 -7.31
C THR A 339 -14.49 2.16 -7.14
N PRO A 340 -13.80 1.67 -8.20
CA PRO A 340 -12.92 0.51 -8.06
C PRO A 340 -11.61 0.90 -7.36
N ALA A 341 -11.02 -0.06 -6.63
CA ALA A 341 -9.72 0.15 -6.00
C ALA A 341 -8.59 0.27 -7.03
N PHE A 342 -8.65 -0.49 -8.11
CA PHE A 342 -7.64 -0.53 -9.19
C PHE A 342 -8.29 -0.41 -10.58
N PRO A 343 -7.49 -0.02 -11.60
CA PRO A 343 -6.13 0.51 -11.52
C PRO A 343 -6.06 1.85 -10.79
N LYS A 344 -4.96 2.11 -10.08
CA LYS A 344 -4.63 3.45 -9.60
C LYS A 344 -4.27 4.32 -10.81
N LEU A 345 -4.74 5.56 -10.84
CA LEU A 345 -4.46 6.50 -11.92
C LEU A 345 -3.58 7.63 -11.41
N ILE A 346 -2.53 7.95 -12.16
CA ILE A 346 -1.65 9.10 -11.90
C ILE A 346 -1.64 10.00 -13.13
N TYR A 347 -1.98 11.25 -12.93
CA TYR A 347 -1.98 12.29 -13.94
C TYR A 347 -0.82 13.26 -13.69
N VAL A 348 0.07 13.42 -14.67
CA VAL A 348 1.19 14.34 -14.56
C VAL A 348 0.73 15.74 -14.94
N LEU A 349 1.00 16.69 -14.03
CA LEU A 349 0.76 18.12 -14.25
C LEU A 349 1.96 18.70 -14.99
N GLU A 350 1.68 19.31 -16.15
CA GLU A 350 2.66 19.85 -17.09
C GLU A 350 2.32 21.28 -17.46
N GLU A 351 3.27 22.03 -18.01
CA GLU A 351 3.09 23.41 -18.41
C GLU A 351 1.93 23.59 -19.41
N ASP A 352 1.77 22.65 -20.35
CA ASP A 352 0.75 22.71 -21.40
C ASP A 352 -0.61 22.10 -21.02
N ASN A 353 -0.78 21.67 -19.75
CA ASN A 353 -2.05 21.17 -19.25
C ASN A 353 -2.56 21.84 -17.98
N ILE A 354 -1.70 22.53 -17.20
CA ILE A 354 -2.08 23.11 -15.90
C ILE A 354 -2.56 24.56 -16.00
N ARG A 355 -2.26 25.25 -17.09
CA ARG A 355 -2.64 26.63 -17.30
C ARG A 355 -3.93 26.74 -18.08
N GLU A 356 -4.84 27.62 -17.63
CA GLU A 356 -6.06 27.92 -18.37
C GLU A 356 -5.73 28.39 -19.80
N GLY A 357 -6.45 27.83 -20.79
CA GLY A 357 -6.23 28.09 -22.21
C GLY A 357 -5.05 27.35 -22.83
N SER A 358 -4.30 26.56 -22.09
CA SER A 358 -3.28 25.65 -22.64
C SER A 358 -3.92 24.53 -23.47
N LYS A 359 -3.13 23.88 -24.32
CA LYS A 359 -3.62 22.88 -25.30
C LYS A 359 -4.40 21.75 -24.66
N TYR A 360 -3.96 21.26 -23.48
CA TYR A 360 -4.58 20.12 -22.79
C TYR A 360 -5.28 20.51 -21.49
N TRP A 361 -5.64 21.79 -21.33
CA TRP A 361 -6.35 22.28 -20.15
C TRP A 361 -7.69 21.56 -19.92
N GLU A 362 -8.45 21.29 -20.97
CA GLU A 362 -9.73 20.57 -20.85
C GLU A 362 -9.56 19.15 -20.29
N LEU A 363 -8.44 18.50 -20.61
CA LEU A 363 -8.09 17.19 -20.06
C LEU A 363 -7.82 17.28 -18.54
N THR A 364 -7.16 18.33 -18.09
CA THR A 364 -6.90 18.60 -16.67
C THR A 364 -8.18 18.91 -15.91
N LYS A 365 -9.11 19.65 -16.49
CA LYS A 365 -10.45 19.85 -15.92
C LYS A 365 -11.23 18.54 -15.75
N LEU A 366 -11.13 17.65 -16.74
CA LEU A 366 -11.72 16.32 -16.65
C LEU A 366 -11.08 15.47 -15.53
N ALA A 367 -9.76 15.55 -15.38
CA ALA A 367 -9.03 14.90 -14.28
C ALA A 367 -9.51 15.42 -12.91
N ALA A 368 -9.66 16.72 -12.74
CA ALA A 368 -10.20 17.34 -11.53
C ALA A 368 -11.63 16.84 -11.21
N LYS A 369 -12.48 16.78 -12.22
CA LYS A 369 -13.85 16.26 -12.10
C LYS A 369 -13.88 14.80 -11.68
N CYS A 370 -12.98 14.00 -12.24
CA CYS A 370 -12.83 12.59 -11.90
C CYS A 370 -12.35 12.42 -10.45
N THR A 371 -11.33 13.16 -10.03
CA THR A 371 -10.83 13.16 -8.64
C THR A 371 -11.93 13.55 -7.64
N ALA A 372 -12.69 14.58 -7.92
CA ALA A 372 -13.77 15.04 -7.04
C ALA A 372 -14.83 13.96 -6.78
N LYS A 373 -15.09 13.09 -7.73
CA LYS A 373 -16.10 12.01 -7.63
C LYS A 373 -15.53 10.66 -7.23
N ARG A 374 -14.32 10.32 -7.70
CA ARG A 374 -13.76 8.96 -7.64
C ARG A 374 -12.41 8.85 -6.93
N MET A 375 -11.96 9.91 -6.27
CA MET A 375 -10.69 9.98 -5.52
C MET A 375 -9.42 9.82 -6.37
N VAL A 376 -9.53 9.56 -7.64
CA VAL A 376 -8.44 9.45 -8.61
C VAL A 376 -8.76 10.28 -9.85
N PRO A 377 -7.74 10.74 -10.61
CA PRO A 377 -6.30 10.45 -10.48
C PRO A 377 -5.62 11.20 -9.33
N ASP A 378 -4.43 10.70 -8.94
CA ASP A 378 -3.45 11.44 -8.15
C ASP A 378 -2.57 12.27 -9.07
N TYR A 379 -1.81 13.23 -8.53
CA TYR A 379 -1.07 14.20 -9.30
C TYR A 379 0.42 14.19 -9.00
N ILE A 380 1.23 14.11 -10.06
CA ILE A 380 2.68 14.33 -10.01
C ILE A 380 2.98 15.64 -10.73
N SER A 381 3.79 16.49 -10.12
CA SER A 381 4.31 17.70 -10.75
C SER A 381 5.54 17.36 -11.59
N GLU A 382 5.45 17.51 -12.92
CA GLU A 382 6.63 17.42 -13.80
C GLU A 382 7.71 18.39 -13.37
N LYS A 383 7.36 19.65 -13.14
CA LYS A 383 8.27 20.71 -12.73
C LYS A 383 9.10 20.34 -11.51
N LYS A 384 8.45 19.85 -10.44
CA LYS A 384 9.13 19.47 -9.20
C LYS A 384 9.87 18.13 -9.32
N MET A 385 9.36 17.21 -10.10
CA MET A 385 10.06 15.96 -10.34
C MET A 385 11.37 16.15 -11.11
N LEU A 386 11.38 17.03 -12.12
CA LEU A 386 12.60 17.39 -12.87
C LEU A 386 13.66 18.05 -11.98
N GLU A 387 13.26 18.78 -10.95
CA GLU A 387 14.18 19.36 -9.95
C GLU A 387 14.79 18.28 -9.02
N LEU A 388 14.03 17.27 -8.65
CA LEU A 388 14.47 16.22 -7.70
C LEU A 388 15.26 15.10 -8.38
N LYS A 389 14.75 14.60 -9.50
CA LYS A 389 15.28 13.43 -10.20
C LYS A 389 16.30 13.83 -11.25
N VAL A 390 17.48 14.25 -10.79
CA VAL A 390 18.59 14.71 -11.62
C VAL A 390 19.61 13.58 -11.76
N ASP A 391 19.99 13.26 -13.00
CA ASP A 391 21.03 12.28 -13.29
C ASP A 391 22.45 12.82 -13.08
N LYS A 392 23.47 11.96 -13.24
CA LYS A 392 24.87 12.32 -13.09
C LYS A 392 25.36 13.38 -14.09
N ASN A 393 24.59 13.63 -15.17
CA ASN A 393 24.89 14.63 -16.21
C ASN A 393 24.17 15.96 -15.95
N GLY A 394 23.38 16.05 -14.88
CA GLY A 394 22.63 17.25 -14.54
C GLY A 394 21.26 17.37 -15.22
N ASN A 395 20.78 16.29 -15.89
CA ASN A 395 19.48 16.28 -16.55
C ASN A 395 18.39 15.80 -15.59
N GLY A 396 17.30 16.57 -15.52
CA GLY A 396 16.11 16.20 -14.74
C GLY A 396 15.23 15.20 -15.47
N HIS A 397 14.57 14.32 -14.72
CA HIS A 397 13.69 13.28 -15.24
C HIS A 397 12.38 13.21 -14.46
N CYS A 398 11.27 12.96 -15.15
CA CYS A 398 9.98 12.70 -14.51
C CYS A 398 9.69 11.20 -14.50
N TYR A 399 9.72 10.62 -13.30
CA TYR A 399 9.49 9.19 -13.09
C TYR A 399 8.05 8.90 -12.67
N PRO A 400 7.45 7.79 -13.14
CA PRO A 400 6.27 7.22 -12.50
C PRO A 400 6.64 6.62 -11.14
N CYS A 401 5.66 6.50 -10.25
CA CYS A 401 5.85 5.65 -9.07
C CYS A 401 5.58 4.18 -9.42
N MET A 402 6.25 3.28 -8.72
CA MET A 402 5.94 1.86 -8.68
C MET A 402 4.89 1.61 -7.60
N GLY A 403 3.78 1.00 -7.95
CA GLY A 403 2.70 0.76 -7.00
C GLY A 403 2.16 2.06 -6.37
N CYS A 404 2.29 2.21 -5.04
CA CYS A 404 1.72 3.36 -4.32
C CYS A 404 2.50 4.64 -4.52
N ARG A 405 3.79 4.65 -4.17
CA ARG A 405 4.60 5.85 -4.09
C ARG A 405 6.12 5.63 -4.21
N SER A 406 6.58 4.43 -4.56
CA SER A 406 8.01 4.13 -4.68
C SER A 406 8.57 4.71 -5.97
N PHE A 407 9.65 5.48 -5.89
CA PHE A 407 10.35 6.04 -7.03
C PHE A 407 11.73 5.44 -7.19
N LEU A 408 12.08 5.14 -8.43
CA LEU A 408 13.45 4.79 -8.80
C LEU A 408 14.36 6.03 -8.79
N THR A 409 15.64 5.81 -8.57
CA THR A 409 16.66 6.85 -8.78
C THR A 409 16.99 6.98 -10.27
N PRO A 410 17.46 8.16 -10.74
CA PRO A 410 17.89 8.33 -12.11
C PRO A 410 18.97 7.32 -12.50
N TYR A 411 18.79 6.68 -13.64
CA TYR A 411 19.71 5.70 -14.20
C TYR A 411 19.88 5.93 -15.70
N VAL A 412 21.11 5.86 -16.17
CA VAL A 412 21.46 5.89 -17.59
C VAL A 412 22.14 4.58 -17.96
N ASP A 413 21.77 4.06 -19.11
CA ASP A 413 22.31 2.80 -19.64
C ASP A 413 23.76 2.93 -20.13
N GLU A 414 24.32 1.86 -20.70
CA GLU A 414 25.67 1.81 -21.25
C GLU A 414 25.89 2.81 -22.39
N ASN A 415 24.82 3.22 -23.08
CA ASN A 415 24.83 4.21 -24.16
C ASN A 415 24.61 5.65 -23.67
N GLY A 416 24.52 5.85 -22.35
CA GLY A 416 24.23 7.15 -21.74
C GLY A 416 22.76 7.59 -21.87
N GLN A 417 21.85 6.69 -22.25
CA GLN A 417 20.44 7.00 -22.37
C GLN A 417 19.71 6.75 -21.05
N PRO A 418 18.81 7.65 -20.64
CA PRO A 418 18.00 7.44 -19.45
C PRO A 418 17.08 6.24 -19.62
N LYS A 419 16.99 5.40 -18.58
CA LYS A 419 16.09 4.26 -18.56
C LYS A 419 15.08 4.43 -17.41
N TYR A 420 13.81 4.45 -17.79
CA TYR A 420 12.68 4.59 -16.85
C TYR A 420 12.05 3.25 -16.56
N TYR A 421 11.59 2.55 -17.61
CA TYR A 421 10.87 1.29 -17.53
C TYR A 421 11.80 0.07 -17.65
N GLY A 422 11.30 -1.08 -17.26
CA GLY A 422 12.09 -2.30 -17.15
C GLY A 422 13.01 -2.28 -15.94
N ARG A 423 12.64 -1.58 -14.87
CA ARG A 423 13.40 -1.45 -13.64
C ARG A 423 12.51 -1.80 -12.45
N PHE A 424 13.10 -2.05 -11.29
CA PHE A 424 12.37 -2.60 -10.15
C PHE A 424 12.95 -2.17 -8.80
N ASN A 425 12.19 -2.41 -7.74
CA ASN A 425 12.61 -2.28 -6.34
C ASN A 425 12.81 -3.66 -5.72
N GLN A 426 13.93 -3.88 -5.04
CA GLN A 426 14.31 -5.16 -4.45
C GLN A 426 13.52 -5.49 -3.18
N GLY A 427 13.13 -4.48 -2.41
CA GLY A 427 12.41 -4.63 -1.15
C GLY A 427 12.56 -3.46 -0.21
N VAL A 428 11.87 -3.54 0.93
CA VAL A 428 11.75 -2.45 1.90
C VAL A 428 11.97 -2.96 3.33
N VAL A 429 12.63 -2.15 4.15
CA VAL A 429 12.67 -2.27 5.62
C VAL A 429 12.39 -0.90 6.21
N THR A 430 11.48 -0.82 7.18
CA THR A 430 11.06 0.44 7.79
C THR A 430 11.55 0.56 9.22
N VAL A 431 12.16 1.69 9.57
CA VAL A 431 12.56 2.03 10.94
C VAL A 431 11.41 2.71 11.69
N ASN A 432 11.22 2.34 12.95
CA ASN A 432 10.26 2.97 13.85
C ASN A 432 10.94 4.14 14.59
N LEU A 433 10.76 5.37 14.10
CA LEU A 433 11.38 6.56 14.69
C LEU A 433 10.91 6.84 16.12
N PRO A 434 9.62 6.72 16.48
CA PRO A 434 9.18 6.85 17.87
C PRO A 434 9.89 5.89 18.84
N ASP A 435 10.21 4.68 18.41
CA ASP A 435 10.94 3.71 19.24
C ASP A 435 12.33 4.24 19.63
N ILE A 436 13.03 4.88 18.71
CA ILE A 436 14.33 5.50 18.97
C ILE A 436 14.20 6.60 20.02
N ALA A 437 13.22 7.49 19.84
CA ALA A 437 12.95 8.58 20.75
C ALA A 437 12.61 8.09 22.16
N LEU A 438 11.67 7.16 22.28
CA LEU A 438 11.22 6.60 23.56
C LEU A 438 12.34 5.81 24.25
N SER A 439 13.13 5.04 23.51
CA SER A 439 14.28 4.30 24.06
C SER A 439 15.38 5.23 24.56
N SER A 440 15.51 6.45 24.02
CA SER A 440 16.46 7.45 24.50
C SER A 440 16.04 8.11 25.82
N GLY A 441 14.76 8.02 26.19
CA GLY A 441 14.20 8.73 27.34
C GLY A 441 14.26 10.25 27.23
N GLY A 442 14.31 10.79 26.01
CA GLY A 442 14.45 12.22 25.73
C GLY A 442 15.87 12.77 25.76
N ASN A 443 16.86 11.93 25.99
CA ASN A 443 18.28 12.34 25.95
C ASN A 443 18.80 12.36 24.52
N ILE A 444 19.28 13.52 24.05
CA ILE A 444 19.67 13.72 22.64
C ILE A 444 20.91 12.91 22.22
N GLU A 445 21.91 12.79 23.10
CA GLU A 445 23.12 12.01 22.80
C GLU A 445 22.81 10.52 22.70
N LYS A 446 21.96 10.05 23.62
CA LYS A 446 21.47 8.68 23.63
C LYS A 446 20.59 8.41 22.41
N PHE A 447 19.76 9.40 21.98
CA PHE A 447 18.94 9.31 20.77
C PHE A 447 19.80 9.01 19.54
N TRP A 448 20.84 9.77 19.26
CA TRP A 448 21.68 9.56 18.09
C TRP A 448 22.43 8.23 18.12
N ARG A 449 22.92 7.82 19.31
CA ARG A 449 23.57 6.51 19.47
C ARG A 449 22.60 5.36 19.17
N ILE A 450 21.37 5.40 19.70
CA ILE A 450 20.35 4.39 19.42
C ILE A 450 19.97 4.44 17.94
N PHE A 451 19.90 5.62 17.35
CA PHE A 451 19.62 5.78 15.94
C PHE A 451 20.67 5.06 15.08
N ASP A 452 21.95 5.23 15.37
CA ASP A 452 23.04 4.49 14.71
C ASP A 452 22.84 2.97 14.79
N GLU A 453 22.50 2.46 15.97
CA GLU A 453 22.24 1.03 16.19
C GLU A 453 21.05 0.54 15.33
N ARG A 454 19.95 1.32 15.27
CA ARG A 454 18.77 0.98 14.46
C ARG A 454 19.03 1.07 12.96
N MET A 455 19.82 2.04 12.53
CA MET A 455 20.22 2.19 11.12
C MET A 455 21.09 1.03 10.66
N GLU A 456 22.05 0.58 11.49
CA GLU A 456 22.86 -0.60 11.18
C GLU A 456 21.99 -1.87 11.10
N LEU A 457 21.01 -2.01 11.96
CA LEU A 457 20.06 -3.12 11.92
C LEU A 457 19.24 -3.11 10.62
N CYS A 458 18.73 -1.94 10.20
CA CYS A 458 18.04 -1.77 8.93
C CYS A 458 18.95 -2.07 7.73
N HIS A 459 20.20 -1.61 7.77
CA HIS A 459 21.21 -1.87 6.74
C HIS A 459 21.40 -3.37 6.51
N ARG A 460 21.66 -4.11 7.59
CA ARG A 460 21.82 -5.57 7.51
C ARG A 460 20.55 -6.29 7.04
N ALA A 461 19.37 -5.81 7.48
CA ALA A 461 18.09 -6.35 7.03
C ALA A 461 17.84 -6.13 5.53
N LEU A 462 18.21 -4.96 5.01
CA LEU A 462 18.15 -4.66 3.57
C LEU A 462 19.14 -5.51 2.77
N LEU A 463 20.36 -5.71 3.29
CA LEU A 463 21.33 -6.62 2.68
C LEU A 463 20.81 -8.07 2.63
N CYS A 464 20.08 -8.53 3.65
CA CYS A 464 19.42 -9.84 3.60
C CYS A 464 18.45 -9.96 2.40
N ARG A 465 17.69 -8.91 2.12
CA ARG A 465 16.82 -8.89 0.93
C ARG A 465 17.60 -8.93 -0.37
N HIS A 466 18.65 -8.15 -0.48
CA HIS A 466 19.54 -8.15 -1.64
C HIS A 466 20.16 -9.52 -1.89
N GLU A 467 20.77 -10.12 -0.85
CA GLU A 467 21.39 -11.44 -0.95
C GLU A 467 20.39 -12.55 -1.29
N ARG A 468 19.13 -12.40 -0.88
CA ARG A 468 18.07 -13.36 -1.24
C ARG A 468 17.75 -13.38 -2.73
N LEU A 469 17.88 -12.24 -3.41
CA LEU A 469 17.67 -12.12 -4.86
C LEU A 469 18.89 -12.55 -5.67
N LYS A 470 20.08 -12.44 -5.09
CA LYS A 470 21.34 -12.78 -5.76
C LYS A 470 21.39 -14.26 -6.13
N GLY A 471 21.85 -14.56 -7.34
CA GLY A 471 21.89 -15.91 -7.88
C GLY A 471 20.56 -16.40 -8.44
N THR A 472 19.50 -15.59 -8.41
CA THR A 472 18.21 -15.95 -9.02
C THR A 472 18.37 -16.11 -10.53
N LEU A 473 17.94 -17.27 -11.05
CA LEU A 473 17.96 -17.53 -12.48
C LEU A 473 16.80 -16.78 -13.17
N SER A 474 17.03 -16.32 -14.38
CA SER A 474 15.99 -15.69 -15.22
C SER A 474 14.76 -16.60 -15.42
N ASP A 475 14.94 -17.89 -15.25
CA ASP A 475 13.89 -18.93 -15.31
C ASP A 475 12.88 -18.85 -14.17
N ALA A 476 13.20 -18.17 -13.06
CA ALA A 476 12.29 -18.04 -11.92
C ALA A 476 11.02 -17.22 -12.25
N ALA A 477 11.18 -16.21 -13.13
CA ALA A 477 10.08 -15.38 -13.61
C ALA A 477 10.34 -14.95 -15.07
N PRO A 478 10.11 -15.83 -16.06
CA PRO A 478 10.48 -15.56 -17.46
C PRO A 478 9.87 -14.27 -18.01
N ILE A 479 8.62 -13.96 -17.66
CA ILE A 479 7.94 -12.73 -18.11
C ILE A 479 8.70 -11.47 -17.69
N LEU A 480 9.32 -11.49 -16.51
CA LEU A 480 10.09 -10.37 -15.97
C LEU A 480 11.49 -10.30 -16.58
N TRP A 481 12.19 -11.42 -16.59
CA TRP A 481 13.63 -11.45 -16.80
C TRP A 481 14.06 -11.82 -18.21
N GLN A 482 13.25 -12.60 -18.94
CA GLN A 482 13.58 -13.07 -20.28
C GLN A 482 12.77 -12.39 -21.38
N TYR A 483 11.52 -11.96 -21.09
CA TYR A 483 10.56 -11.57 -22.11
C TYR A 483 10.11 -10.11 -22.04
N GLY A 484 10.89 -9.27 -21.36
CA GLY A 484 10.89 -7.83 -21.59
C GLY A 484 10.22 -6.98 -20.52
N ALA A 485 9.50 -7.53 -19.53
CA ALA A 485 8.88 -6.70 -18.51
C ALA A 485 9.93 -5.89 -17.72
N CYS A 486 11.03 -6.52 -17.29
CA CYS A 486 12.18 -5.86 -16.67
C CYS A 486 13.48 -6.04 -17.44
N ALA A 487 13.67 -7.16 -18.13
CA ALA A 487 14.90 -7.43 -18.88
C ALA A 487 14.65 -8.44 -20.02
N ARG A 488 15.69 -8.65 -20.83
CA ARG A 488 15.77 -9.70 -21.85
C ARG A 488 17.03 -10.54 -21.66
N LEU A 489 17.12 -11.18 -20.50
CA LEU A 489 18.20 -12.10 -20.17
C LEU A 489 18.01 -13.42 -20.92
N LYS A 490 19.12 -14.13 -21.13
CA LYS A 490 19.07 -15.50 -21.68
C LYS A 490 18.55 -16.46 -20.61
N LYS A 491 17.95 -17.55 -21.04
CA LYS A 491 17.56 -18.66 -20.17
C LYS A 491 18.79 -19.17 -19.40
N GLY A 492 18.64 -19.38 -18.08
CA GLY A 492 19.71 -19.80 -17.20
C GLY A 492 20.71 -18.70 -16.78
N GLU A 493 20.55 -17.48 -17.27
CA GLU A 493 21.34 -16.33 -16.83
C GLU A 493 20.82 -15.83 -15.46
N THR A 494 21.72 -15.41 -14.57
CA THR A 494 21.33 -14.81 -13.28
C THR A 494 20.91 -13.34 -13.46
N ILE A 495 20.05 -12.86 -12.54
CA ILE A 495 19.63 -11.45 -12.52
C ILE A 495 20.64 -10.53 -11.83
N ASP A 496 21.78 -11.03 -11.39
CA ASP A 496 22.72 -10.33 -10.52
C ASP A 496 23.14 -8.96 -11.05
N LYS A 497 23.38 -8.84 -12.35
CA LYS A 497 23.75 -7.55 -12.96
C LYS A 497 22.66 -6.48 -12.84
N LEU A 498 21.42 -6.87 -12.59
CA LEU A 498 20.28 -5.95 -12.40
C LEU A 498 20.14 -5.48 -10.95
N LEU A 499 20.90 -6.06 -10.03
CA LEU A 499 20.84 -5.72 -8.59
C LEU A 499 21.81 -4.60 -8.20
N TYR A 500 22.72 -4.22 -9.07
CA TYR A 500 23.80 -3.27 -8.81
C TYR A 500 23.77 -2.05 -9.74
N GLY A 501 24.59 -1.05 -9.44
CA GLY A 501 24.83 0.10 -10.31
C GLY A 501 23.66 1.02 -10.51
N GLY A 502 22.61 0.91 -9.71
CA GLY A 502 21.41 1.75 -9.81
C GLY A 502 20.36 1.26 -10.79
N TYR A 503 20.52 0.08 -11.41
CA TYR A 503 19.46 -0.49 -12.25
C TYR A 503 18.18 -0.75 -11.48
N SER A 504 18.29 -1.28 -10.26
CA SER A 504 17.21 -1.44 -9.29
C SER A 504 17.53 -0.65 -8.00
N THR A 505 16.51 -0.41 -7.20
CA THR A 505 16.62 0.25 -5.90
C THR A 505 16.30 -0.69 -4.77
N ILE A 506 16.75 -0.36 -3.55
CA ILE A 506 16.33 -0.97 -2.31
C ILE A 506 16.02 0.13 -1.32
N SER A 507 14.93 -0.01 -0.54
CA SER A 507 14.37 1.14 0.16
C SER A 507 14.47 1.03 1.67
N LEU A 508 15.04 2.07 2.29
CA LEU A 508 14.93 2.33 3.71
C LEU A 508 13.66 3.14 3.96
N GLY A 509 12.66 2.53 4.59
CA GLY A 509 11.44 3.21 5.01
C GLY A 509 11.55 3.81 6.41
N TYR A 510 10.67 4.75 6.73
CA TYR A 510 10.55 5.34 8.06
C TYR A 510 9.09 5.64 8.41
N ALA A 511 8.78 5.64 9.71
CA ALA A 511 7.46 5.89 10.23
C ALA A 511 7.51 6.75 11.49
N GLY A 512 6.47 7.54 11.73
CA GLY A 512 6.26 8.22 13.00
C GLY A 512 7.19 9.40 13.25
N LEU A 513 7.55 10.18 12.22
CA LEU A 513 8.38 11.36 12.40
C LEU A 513 7.73 12.38 13.38
N TYR A 514 6.39 12.56 13.29
CA TYR A 514 5.65 13.42 14.22
C TYR A 514 5.84 12.99 15.66
N GLU A 515 5.56 11.73 15.99
CA GLU A 515 5.63 11.21 17.37
C GLU A 515 7.07 11.24 17.91
N CYS A 516 8.05 10.97 17.06
CA CYS A 516 9.47 11.06 17.41
C CYS A 516 9.84 12.49 17.82
N VAL A 517 9.53 13.47 16.99
CA VAL A 517 9.82 14.88 17.26
C VAL A 517 9.02 15.40 18.44
N LYS A 518 7.74 15.00 18.55
CA LYS A 518 6.87 15.37 19.68
C LYS A 518 7.43 14.91 21.01
N TYR A 519 7.93 13.67 21.10
CA TYR A 519 8.53 13.15 22.32
C TYR A 519 9.84 13.87 22.68
N MET A 520 10.69 14.12 21.69
CA MET A 520 12.01 14.74 21.93
C MET A 520 11.94 16.24 22.23
N THR A 521 10.98 16.95 21.64
CA THR A 521 10.90 18.43 21.71
C THR A 521 9.68 18.95 22.48
N GLY A 522 8.70 18.10 22.74
CA GLY A 522 7.40 18.50 23.31
C GLY A 522 6.44 19.13 22.28
N LYS A 523 6.84 19.29 21.03
CA LYS A 523 6.08 20.00 19.99
C LYS A 523 5.90 19.15 18.74
N SER A 524 4.86 19.50 17.93
CA SER A 524 4.72 18.94 16.60
C SER A 524 5.91 19.31 15.72
N HIS A 525 6.26 18.46 14.77
CA HIS A 525 7.32 18.78 13.79
C HIS A 525 6.93 19.92 12.84
N THR A 526 5.67 20.36 12.83
CA THR A 526 5.20 21.58 12.14
C THR A 526 5.56 22.88 12.87
N ASP A 527 5.84 22.79 14.17
CA ASP A 527 6.29 23.98 14.92
C ASP A 527 7.65 24.45 14.40
N PRO A 528 7.80 25.74 14.05
CA PRO A 528 9.06 26.25 13.48
C PRO A 528 10.30 25.99 14.33
N SER A 529 10.14 25.83 15.65
CA SER A 529 11.26 25.49 16.55
C SER A 529 11.64 24.01 16.54
N ALA A 530 10.73 23.13 16.13
CA ALA A 530 10.92 21.68 16.06
C ALA A 530 11.23 21.16 14.64
N THR A 531 10.81 21.87 13.61
CA THR A 531 11.06 21.50 12.21
C THR A 531 12.53 21.23 11.89
N PRO A 532 13.52 22.04 12.37
CA PRO A 532 14.94 21.77 12.13
C PRO A 532 15.38 20.40 12.60
N PHE A 533 14.90 19.91 13.74
CA PHE A 533 15.21 18.58 14.25
C PHE A 533 14.60 17.48 13.37
N ALA A 534 13.38 17.66 12.89
CA ALA A 534 12.77 16.73 11.93
C ALA A 534 13.58 16.63 10.63
N LEU A 535 14.06 17.78 10.10
CA LEU A 535 14.91 17.80 8.90
C LEU A 535 16.27 17.16 9.14
N GLU A 536 16.85 17.33 10.32
CA GLU A 536 18.12 16.69 10.72
C GLU A 536 17.98 15.15 10.73
N ILE A 537 16.87 14.62 11.27
CA ILE A 537 16.55 13.19 11.24
C ILE A 537 16.50 12.68 9.79
N MET A 538 15.81 13.39 8.92
CA MET A 538 15.71 13.01 7.50
C MET A 538 17.06 13.04 6.79
N GLN A 539 17.84 14.08 7.03
CA GLN A 539 19.17 14.22 6.43
C GLN A 539 20.12 13.12 6.93
N TYR A 540 20.01 12.75 8.20
CA TYR A 540 20.77 11.67 8.79
C TYR A 540 20.51 10.32 8.07
N MET A 541 19.25 9.98 7.83
CA MET A 541 18.89 8.76 7.10
C MET A 541 19.37 8.80 5.63
N ASN A 542 19.24 9.95 4.97
CA ASN A 542 19.75 10.11 3.60
C ASN A 542 21.28 9.93 3.51
N THR A 543 22.01 10.47 4.47
CA THR A 543 23.48 10.33 4.56
C THR A 543 23.87 8.86 4.72
N ALA A 544 23.13 8.11 5.54
CA ALA A 544 23.36 6.68 5.70
C ALA A 544 23.10 5.92 4.38
N CYS A 545 21.97 6.18 3.71
CA CYS A 545 21.68 5.56 2.42
C CYS A 545 22.76 5.84 1.38
N LYS A 546 23.28 7.08 1.31
CA LYS A 546 24.36 7.46 0.40
C LYS A 546 25.64 6.69 0.70
N LYS A 547 26.02 6.60 1.98
CA LYS A 547 27.18 5.83 2.43
C LYS A 547 27.08 4.36 2.02
N TRP A 548 25.95 3.72 2.29
CA TRP A 548 25.73 2.31 1.93
C TRP A 548 25.77 2.07 0.42
N LYS A 549 25.25 3.03 -0.36
CA LYS A 549 25.33 2.99 -1.83
C LYS A 549 26.77 3.00 -2.32
N GLU A 550 27.61 3.86 -1.75
CA GLU A 550 29.04 3.93 -2.07
C GLU A 550 29.78 2.65 -1.67
N GLU A 551 29.46 2.06 -0.51
CA GLU A 551 30.09 0.85 0.01
C GLU A 551 29.74 -0.42 -0.79
N HIS A 552 28.50 -0.55 -1.25
CA HIS A 552 27.99 -1.80 -1.82
C HIS A 552 27.67 -1.73 -3.32
N ASN A 553 27.68 -0.55 -3.94
CA ASN A 553 27.19 -0.32 -5.31
C ASN A 553 25.73 -0.77 -5.48
N ILE A 554 24.94 -0.70 -4.42
CA ILE A 554 23.51 -0.98 -4.39
C ILE A 554 22.77 0.34 -4.16
N ASP A 555 21.68 0.57 -4.86
CA ASP A 555 20.99 1.87 -4.82
C ASP A 555 20.03 1.96 -3.64
N PHE A 556 20.54 2.17 -2.45
CA PHE A 556 19.76 2.46 -1.25
C PHE A 556 19.10 3.84 -1.36
N SER A 557 17.81 3.91 -1.04
CA SER A 557 17.05 5.15 -1.14
C SER A 557 16.08 5.31 0.02
N LEU A 558 15.99 6.52 0.57
CA LEU A 558 15.04 6.83 1.66
C LEU A 558 13.62 6.92 1.11
N TYR A 559 12.70 6.22 1.76
CA TYR A 559 11.35 5.99 1.30
C TYR A 559 10.30 6.35 2.36
N GLY A 560 9.39 7.26 2.05
CA GLY A 560 8.19 7.50 2.84
C GLY A 560 7.22 6.34 2.70
N THR A 561 7.48 5.25 3.41
CA THR A 561 6.83 3.95 3.24
C THR A 561 5.31 4.03 3.35
N PRO A 562 4.54 3.38 2.44
CA PRO A 562 3.13 3.12 2.69
C PRO A 562 2.99 2.09 3.81
N LEU A 563 2.35 2.49 4.89
CA LEU A 563 2.20 1.68 6.08
C LEU A 563 0.73 1.29 6.25
N GLU A 564 0.33 0.14 5.76
CA GLU A 564 -1.05 -0.36 5.89
C GLU A 564 -1.36 -0.77 7.33
N SER A 565 -0.94 -1.97 7.70
CA SER A 565 -1.08 -2.50 9.06
C SER A 565 0.08 -2.12 9.98
N THR A 566 1.19 -1.66 9.44
CA THR A 566 2.42 -1.38 10.19
C THR A 566 2.27 -0.23 11.18
N THR A 567 1.49 0.82 10.84
CA THR A 567 1.20 1.92 11.79
C THR A 567 0.49 1.42 13.04
N TYR A 568 -0.44 0.49 12.87
CA TYR A 568 -1.16 -0.18 13.95
C TYR A 568 -0.25 -1.14 14.75
N LYS A 569 0.56 -1.94 14.06
CA LYS A 569 1.56 -2.81 14.69
C LYS A 569 2.54 -2.01 15.54
N PHE A 570 3.12 -0.95 14.99
CA PHE A 570 4.08 -0.10 15.70
C PHE A 570 3.45 0.58 16.91
N ALA A 571 2.24 1.11 16.79
CA ALA A 571 1.53 1.70 17.92
C ALA A 571 1.36 0.71 19.09
N LYS A 572 0.95 -0.53 18.79
CA LYS A 572 0.82 -1.58 19.82
C LYS A 572 2.15 -1.96 20.46
N CYS A 573 3.19 -2.11 19.65
CA CYS A 573 4.52 -2.43 20.16
C CYS A 573 5.06 -1.32 21.08
N LEU A 574 4.86 -0.05 20.72
CA LEU A 574 5.23 1.10 21.52
C LEU A 574 4.44 1.13 22.84
N GLN A 575 3.13 0.92 22.80
CA GLN A 575 2.28 0.87 23.99
C GLN A 575 2.69 -0.26 24.95
N LYS A 576 3.01 -1.43 24.38
CA LYS A 576 3.47 -2.58 25.17
C LYS A 576 4.80 -2.31 25.88
N ARG A 577 5.74 -1.65 25.22
CA ARG A 577 7.10 -1.42 25.76
C ARG A 577 7.21 -0.18 26.62
N PHE A 578 6.50 0.88 26.31
CA PHE A 578 6.66 2.20 26.95
C PHE A 578 5.41 2.71 27.65
N GLY A 579 4.27 2.00 27.53
CA GLY A 579 2.99 2.45 28.07
C GLY A 579 2.32 3.51 27.20
N ILE A 580 1.28 4.13 27.74
CA ILE A 580 0.51 5.19 27.08
C ILE A 580 1.12 6.54 27.47
N ILE A 581 1.59 7.27 26.46
CA ILE A 581 2.17 8.62 26.59
C ILE A 581 1.31 9.55 25.72
N GLU A 582 0.70 10.56 26.33
CA GLU A 582 -0.19 11.50 25.65
C GLU A 582 0.52 12.19 24.48
N GLY A 583 -0.15 12.19 23.31
CA GLY A 583 0.34 12.77 22.07
C GLY A 583 1.45 11.97 21.36
N VAL A 584 1.85 10.81 21.90
CA VAL A 584 2.92 9.97 21.33
C VAL A 584 2.46 8.52 21.12
N THR A 585 1.96 7.84 22.18
CA THR A 585 1.54 6.45 22.10
C THR A 585 0.08 6.22 22.49
N ASP A 586 -0.69 7.27 22.65
CA ASP A 586 -2.09 7.25 23.10
C ASP A 586 -3.10 6.84 22.02
N LYS A 587 -2.66 6.74 20.76
CA LYS A 587 -3.49 6.31 19.63
C LYS A 587 -3.19 4.85 19.25
N SER A 588 -4.15 4.20 18.60
CA SER A 588 -3.96 2.85 18.03
C SER A 588 -3.19 2.86 16.71
N TYR A 589 -2.63 3.97 16.31
CA TYR A 589 -1.80 4.17 15.12
C TYR A 589 -0.68 5.16 15.42
N ILE A 590 0.36 5.15 14.59
CA ILE A 590 1.36 6.21 14.51
C ILE A 590 1.25 6.91 13.15
N THR A 591 1.80 8.12 13.04
CA THR A 591 1.78 8.88 11.79
C THR A 591 2.59 8.18 10.70
N ASN A 592 2.01 8.13 9.51
CA ASN A 592 2.68 7.59 8.34
C ASN A 592 3.81 8.52 7.93
N SER A 593 5.04 8.00 7.82
CA SER A 593 6.24 8.71 7.38
C SER A 593 6.39 10.10 7.99
N TYR A 594 6.40 11.15 7.17
CA TYR A 594 6.60 12.56 7.53
C TYR A 594 5.30 13.38 7.66
N HIS A 595 4.14 12.79 7.43
CA HIS A 595 2.89 13.54 7.32
C HIS A 595 2.63 14.40 8.56
N VAL A 596 1.98 15.55 8.35
CA VAL A 596 1.33 16.29 9.43
C VAL A 596 0.35 15.36 10.12
N HIS A 597 0.30 15.38 11.45
CA HIS A 597 -0.60 14.50 12.20
C HIS A 597 -2.06 14.73 11.77
N VAL A 598 -2.82 13.65 11.62
CA VAL A 598 -4.17 13.69 11.03
C VAL A 598 -5.16 14.58 11.80
N THR A 599 -4.91 14.81 13.09
CA THR A 599 -5.73 15.67 13.97
C THR A 599 -5.30 17.13 13.97
N GLU A 600 -4.18 17.48 13.33
CA GLU A 600 -3.66 18.84 13.33
C GLU A 600 -4.41 19.70 12.33
N GLU A 601 -5.04 20.78 12.82
CA GLU A 601 -5.73 21.74 11.97
C GLU A 601 -4.73 22.57 11.17
N ILE A 602 -4.72 22.36 9.88
CA ILE A 602 -3.86 23.03 8.92
C ILE A 602 -4.60 23.11 7.57
N ASN A 603 -4.47 24.23 6.85
CA ASN A 603 -5.06 24.30 5.51
C ASN A 603 -4.22 23.54 4.48
N ALA A 604 -4.84 23.18 3.35
CA ALA A 604 -4.22 22.39 2.29
C ALA A 604 -2.90 22.97 1.78
N PHE A 605 -2.84 24.27 1.57
CA PHE A 605 -1.67 24.94 0.99
C PHE A 605 -0.49 24.95 1.96
N ASP A 606 -0.73 25.24 3.23
CA ASP A 606 0.31 25.24 4.26
C ASP A 606 0.80 23.82 4.53
N LYS A 607 -0.11 22.83 4.55
CA LYS A 607 0.25 21.41 4.68
C LYS A 607 1.15 20.96 3.53
N LEU A 608 0.76 21.20 2.30
CA LEU A 608 1.55 20.82 1.12
C LEU A 608 2.89 21.54 1.08
N ARG A 609 2.94 22.82 1.44
CA ARG A 609 4.19 23.59 1.52
C ARG A 609 5.13 23.04 2.59
N PHE A 610 4.59 22.69 3.75
CA PHE A 610 5.36 22.07 4.84
C PHE A 610 5.89 20.70 4.43
N GLU A 611 5.04 19.84 3.88
CA GLU A 611 5.40 18.46 3.51
C GLU A 611 6.32 18.37 2.28
N ALA A 612 6.34 19.39 1.41
CA ALA A 612 7.18 19.41 0.22
C ALA A 612 8.67 19.22 0.53
N GLN A 613 9.18 19.82 1.60
CA GLN A 613 10.57 19.69 2.02
C GLN A 613 10.93 18.23 2.41
N PHE A 614 9.99 17.49 2.97
CA PHE A 614 10.17 16.09 3.35
C PHE A 614 10.08 15.15 2.15
N GLN A 615 9.23 15.45 1.17
CA GLN A 615 9.23 14.73 -0.11
C GLN A 615 10.56 14.86 -0.83
N HIS A 616 11.14 16.07 -0.84
CA HIS A 616 12.46 16.30 -1.43
C HIS A 616 13.54 15.47 -0.75
N LEU A 617 13.42 15.22 0.56
CA LEU A 617 14.33 14.39 1.35
C LEU A 617 13.97 12.89 1.33
N SER A 618 12.94 12.49 0.59
CA SER A 618 12.52 11.09 0.42
C SER A 618 12.61 10.67 -1.05
N PRO A 619 13.81 10.60 -1.64
CA PRO A 619 13.98 10.34 -3.08
C PRO A 619 13.52 8.95 -3.51
N GLY A 620 13.45 8.00 -2.60
CA GLY A 620 12.91 6.66 -2.84
C GLY A 620 11.40 6.59 -2.99
N GLY A 621 10.72 7.71 -2.74
CA GLY A 621 9.29 7.86 -2.92
C GLY A 621 8.58 8.44 -1.71
N ALA A 622 7.56 9.22 -1.99
CA ALA A 622 6.69 9.83 -1.00
C ALA A 622 5.40 10.30 -1.67
N ILE A 623 4.34 10.44 -0.89
CA ILE A 623 3.08 11.05 -1.31
C ILE A 623 2.54 11.89 -0.18
N SER A 624 1.97 13.04 -0.51
CA SER A 624 1.18 13.83 0.42
C SER A 624 -0.30 13.76 0.07
N TYR A 625 -1.17 14.01 1.03
CA TYR A 625 -2.61 14.01 0.80
C TYR A 625 -3.25 15.28 1.33
N VAL A 626 -4.36 15.64 0.72
CA VAL A 626 -5.26 16.68 1.19
C VAL A 626 -6.62 16.06 1.48
N GLU A 627 -7.05 16.08 2.73
CA GLU A 627 -8.39 15.62 3.11
C GLU A 627 -9.40 16.71 2.77
N VAL A 628 -10.36 16.38 1.90
CA VAL A 628 -11.29 17.37 1.36
C VAL A 628 -12.75 16.92 1.56
N PRO A 629 -13.69 17.88 1.67
CA PRO A 629 -15.12 17.56 1.66
C PRO A 629 -15.57 17.12 0.25
N ASN A 630 -16.87 17.00 0.03
CA ASN A 630 -17.40 16.76 -1.30
C ASN A 630 -17.14 17.97 -2.22
N MET A 631 -16.22 17.78 -3.18
CA MET A 631 -15.76 18.83 -4.09
C MET A 631 -16.47 18.85 -5.44
N GLN A 632 -17.48 18.00 -5.67
CA GLN A 632 -18.14 17.86 -6.99
C GLN A 632 -18.79 19.19 -7.45
N GLN A 633 -19.19 20.03 -6.54
CA GLN A 633 -19.80 21.34 -6.83
C GLN A 633 -18.79 22.52 -6.86
N ASN A 634 -17.53 22.27 -6.52
CA ASN A 634 -16.49 23.29 -6.46
C ASN A 634 -15.19 22.80 -7.12
N LEU A 635 -15.24 22.58 -8.42
CA LEU A 635 -14.08 22.11 -9.18
C LEU A 635 -12.95 23.15 -9.25
N GLU A 636 -13.27 24.43 -9.14
CA GLU A 636 -12.23 25.48 -9.13
C GLU A 636 -11.31 25.34 -7.92
N ALA A 637 -11.83 24.99 -6.75
CA ALA A 637 -10.99 24.71 -5.59
C ALA A 637 -10.06 23.52 -5.82
N VAL A 638 -10.54 22.45 -6.48
CA VAL A 638 -9.71 21.31 -6.88
C VAL A 638 -8.59 21.75 -7.82
N LEU A 639 -8.92 22.55 -8.84
CA LEU A 639 -7.94 23.07 -9.81
C LEU A 639 -6.91 23.99 -9.14
N GLN A 640 -7.30 24.79 -8.15
CA GLN A 640 -6.36 25.62 -7.37
C GLN A 640 -5.37 24.77 -6.58
N VAL A 641 -5.83 23.69 -5.96
CA VAL A 641 -4.94 22.72 -5.28
C VAL A 641 -4.01 22.06 -6.28
N MET A 642 -4.49 21.67 -7.46
CA MET A 642 -3.67 21.08 -8.52
C MET A 642 -2.58 22.03 -9.02
N ARG A 643 -2.91 23.33 -9.23
CA ARG A 643 -1.91 24.35 -9.58
C ARG A 643 -0.86 24.50 -8.48
N PHE A 644 -1.30 24.48 -7.22
CA PHE A 644 -0.38 24.55 -6.08
C PHE A 644 0.53 23.31 -6.01
N ILE A 645 0.01 22.12 -6.27
CA ILE A 645 0.81 20.88 -6.38
C ILE A 645 1.89 21.05 -7.46
N TYR A 646 1.50 21.51 -8.65
CA TYR A 646 2.44 21.71 -9.76
C TYR A 646 3.61 22.61 -9.38
N ASP A 647 3.35 23.69 -8.65
CA ASP A 647 4.37 24.68 -8.30
C ASP A 647 5.20 24.33 -7.07
N ASN A 648 4.71 23.50 -6.15
CA ASN A 648 5.28 23.38 -4.82
C ASN A 648 5.65 21.97 -4.36
N ILE A 649 5.00 20.91 -4.83
CA ILE A 649 5.19 19.57 -4.30
C ILE A 649 5.25 18.54 -5.44
N ILE A 650 5.99 17.43 -5.20
CA ILE A 650 6.26 16.44 -6.23
C ILE A 650 5.04 15.58 -6.52
N TYR A 651 4.39 15.05 -5.46
CA TYR A 651 3.33 14.07 -5.58
C TYR A 651 2.29 14.22 -4.47
N ALA A 652 1.04 14.42 -4.86
CA ALA A 652 -0.06 14.55 -3.92
C ALA A 652 -1.36 13.92 -4.42
N GLU A 653 -2.21 13.53 -3.47
CA GLU A 653 -3.56 13.02 -3.69
C GLU A 653 -4.61 13.87 -2.95
N LEU A 654 -5.83 13.86 -3.46
CA LEU A 654 -6.99 14.47 -2.78
C LEU A 654 -7.90 13.34 -2.27
N ASN A 655 -8.10 13.32 -0.96
CA ASN A 655 -8.95 12.34 -0.29
C ASN A 655 -10.38 12.83 -0.25
N THR A 656 -11.15 12.56 -1.29
CA THR A 656 -12.60 12.75 -1.32
C THR A 656 -13.31 11.52 -0.75
N LYS A 657 -14.63 11.54 -0.65
CA LYS A 657 -15.44 10.43 -0.17
C LYS A 657 -16.29 9.88 -1.33
N SER A 658 -16.35 8.57 -1.44
CA SER A 658 -17.11 7.87 -2.48
C SER A 658 -17.74 6.60 -1.91
N ASP A 659 -18.74 6.78 -1.01
CA ASP A 659 -19.41 5.68 -0.35
C ASP A 659 -20.84 5.51 -0.83
N TYR A 660 -21.38 4.30 -0.68
CA TYR A 660 -22.75 3.98 -1.02
C TYR A 660 -23.33 2.93 -0.07
N CYS A 661 -24.53 3.18 0.44
CA CYS A 661 -25.29 2.22 1.23
C CYS A 661 -26.29 1.46 0.35
N GLN A 662 -26.13 0.15 0.24
CA GLN A 662 -27.01 -0.69 -0.58
C GLN A 662 -28.40 -0.91 0.01
N VAL A 663 -28.57 -0.63 1.32
CA VAL A 663 -29.87 -0.80 2.02
C VAL A 663 -30.83 0.34 1.71
N CYS A 664 -30.34 1.59 1.72
CA CYS A 664 -31.21 2.77 1.60
C CYS A 664 -30.89 3.66 0.39
N GLY A 665 -29.88 3.31 -0.41
CA GLY A 665 -29.43 4.10 -1.56
C GLY A 665 -28.74 5.41 -1.20
N TRP A 666 -28.19 5.54 0.03
CA TRP A 666 -27.39 6.68 0.42
C TRP A 666 -26.10 6.74 -0.42
N ASP A 667 -25.88 7.84 -1.11
CA ASP A 667 -24.69 8.14 -1.88
C ASP A 667 -24.02 9.35 -1.21
N GLY A 668 -22.91 9.10 -0.50
CA GLY A 668 -22.23 10.11 0.31
C GLY A 668 -21.31 9.46 1.33
N GLU A 669 -20.86 10.22 2.33
CA GLU A 669 -19.98 9.71 3.37
C GLU A 669 -20.72 8.79 4.36
N ILE A 670 -20.13 7.62 4.63
CA ILE A 670 -20.57 6.69 5.68
C ILE A 670 -19.72 6.97 6.91
N ASP A 671 -20.37 7.07 8.07
CA ASP A 671 -19.75 7.47 9.33
C ASP A 671 -19.00 6.32 10.00
N ILE A 672 -17.98 6.67 10.79
CA ILE A 672 -17.33 5.77 11.73
C ILE A 672 -17.82 6.10 13.13
N VAL A 673 -18.49 5.14 13.78
CA VAL A 673 -19.03 5.28 15.14
C VAL A 673 -18.38 4.27 16.07
N GLU A 674 -18.43 4.54 17.36
CA GLU A 674 -17.97 3.61 18.39
C GLU A 674 -19.16 2.85 18.97
N GLU A 675 -19.06 1.52 18.97
CA GLU A 675 -20.06 0.62 19.54
C GLU A 675 -19.33 -0.54 20.24
N ASP A 676 -19.64 -0.78 21.50
CA ASP A 676 -19.03 -1.81 22.35
C ASP A 676 -17.48 -1.77 22.36
N GLY A 677 -16.92 -0.56 22.36
CA GLY A 677 -15.46 -0.35 22.38
C GLY A 677 -14.76 -0.66 21.05
N LYS A 678 -15.53 -0.80 19.96
CA LYS A 678 -15.00 -0.99 18.59
C LYS A 678 -15.48 0.13 17.67
N LEU A 679 -14.64 0.50 16.73
CA LEU A 679 -15.01 1.40 15.66
C LEU A 679 -15.65 0.58 14.53
N ILE A 680 -16.86 1.00 14.13
CA ILE A 680 -17.64 0.36 13.07
C ILE A 680 -18.15 1.40 12.07
N TRP A 681 -18.41 0.97 10.86
CA TRP A 681 -19.01 1.79 9.82
C TRP A 681 -20.54 1.78 9.95
N ARG A 682 -21.17 2.96 9.88
CA ARG A 682 -22.62 3.12 10.01
C ARG A 682 -23.17 4.12 8.98
N CYS A 683 -24.19 3.71 8.23
CA CYS A 683 -24.86 4.60 7.31
C CYS A 683 -25.61 5.72 8.08
N PRO A 684 -25.36 6.99 7.79
CA PRO A 684 -26.01 8.11 8.50
C PRO A 684 -27.53 8.18 8.25
N LYS A 685 -28.01 7.63 7.12
CA LYS A 685 -29.42 7.68 6.73
C LYS A 685 -30.27 6.56 7.34
N CYS A 686 -29.81 5.32 7.29
CA CYS A 686 -30.61 4.15 7.72
C CYS A 686 -30.04 3.39 8.90
N GLY A 687 -28.84 3.76 9.39
CA GLY A 687 -28.19 3.09 10.51
C GLY A 687 -27.59 1.72 10.19
N ASN A 688 -27.56 1.30 8.90
CA ASN A 688 -26.95 0.03 8.51
C ASN A 688 -25.48 -0.04 8.95
N THR A 689 -25.09 -1.15 9.58
CA THR A 689 -23.71 -1.43 10.03
C THR A 689 -23.12 -2.68 9.35
N ASP A 690 -23.89 -3.34 8.52
CA ASP A 690 -23.46 -4.50 7.76
C ASP A 690 -22.56 -4.06 6.59
N GLN A 691 -21.26 -4.30 6.71
CA GLN A 691 -20.28 -3.89 5.69
C GLN A 691 -20.50 -4.59 4.35
N ASP A 692 -21.08 -5.79 4.32
CA ASP A 692 -21.40 -6.48 3.07
C ASP A 692 -22.52 -5.79 2.28
N LYS A 693 -23.24 -4.88 2.92
CA LYS A 693 -24.33 -4.07 2.33
C LYS A 693 -23.97 -2.59 2.19
N MET A 694 -22.68 -2.28 2.18
CA MET A 694 -22.19 -0.95 1.87
C MET A 694 -20.91 -1.00 1.06
N ASN A 695 -20.68 0.02 0.25
CA ASN A 695 -19.42 0.23 -0.44
C ASN A 695 -18.74 1.43 0.20
N VAL A 696 -17.68 1.20 0.94
CA VAL A 696 -16.88 2.25 1.59
C VAL A 696 -15.53 2.30 0.90
N ALA A 697 -15.18 3.45 0.36
CA ALA A 697 -13.89 3.67 -0.27
C ALA A 697 -13.12 4.76 0.47
N ARG A 698 -11.91 4.42 0.93
CA ARG A 698 -11.01 5.36 1.62
C ARG A 698 -9.60 5.24 1.11
N ARG A 699 -8.92 6.37 1.08
CA ARG A 699 -7.48 6.40 0.76
C ARG A 699 -6.68 5.89 1.94
N THR A 700 -5.81 4.93 1.67
CA THR A 700 -4.87 4.37 2.63
C THR A 700 -3.50 4.33 2.00
N CYS A 701 -2.64 5.26 2.40
CA CYS A 701 -1.22 5.24 2.01
C CYS A 701 -0.97 5.19 0.49
N GLY A 702 -1.78 5.91 -0.30
CA GLY A 702 -1.58 6.05 -1.74
C GLY A 702 -2.39 5.08 -2.61
N TYR A 703 -3.26 4.26 -2.03
CA TYR A 703 -4.24 3.44 -2.76
C TYR A 703 -5.61 3.47 -2.07
N ILE A 704 -6.61 2.90 -2.71
CA ILE A 704 -7.99 2.84 -2.19
C ILE A 704 -8.22 1.49 -1.54
N GLY A 705 -8.60 1.50 -0.26
CA GLY A 705 -9.12 0.33 0.45
C GLY A 705 -10.64 0.31 0.41
N THR A 706 -11.25 -0.87 0.27
CA THR A 706 -12.68 -1.00 0.02
C THR A 706 -13.44 -2.01 0.88
N GLN A 707 -12.77 -2.91 1.61
CA GLN A 707 -13.43 -4.02 2.28
C GLN A 707 -13.11 -4.14 3.77
N PHE A 708 -11.84 -4.28 4.14
CA PHE A 708 -11.43 -4.60 5.49
C PHE A 708 -10.52 -3.54 6.09
N TRP A 709 -10.73 -3.24 7.38
CA TRP A 709 -10.04 -2.15 8.08
C TRP A 709 -9.64 -2.60 9.48
N ASN A 710 -8.35 -2.49 9.82
CA ASN A 710 -7.94 -2.66 11.20
C ASN A 710 -8.39 -1.45 12.05
N GLN A 711 -8.49 -1.66 13.38
CA GLN A 711 -8.98 -0.63 14.30
C GLN A 711 -8.09 0.63 14.33
N GLY A 712 -6.79 0.48 14.17
CA GLY A 712 -5.87 1.61 14.11
C GLY A 712 -6.08 2.46 12.87
N ARG A 713 -6.24 1.83 11.71
CA ARG A 713 -6.55 2.54 10.45
C ARG A 713 -7.93 3.18 10.50
N THR A 714 -8.91 2.50 11.06
CA THR A 714 -10.26 3.04 11.24
C THR A 714 -10.26 4.27 12.15
N GLN A 715 -9.49 4.24 13.25
CA GLN A 715 -9.31 5.39 14.13
C GLN A 715 -8.63 6.56 13.40
N GLU A 716 -7.56 6.28 12.69
CA GLU A 716 -6.82 7.31 11.92
C GLU A 716 -7.74 7.99 10.89
N ILE A 717 -8.54 7.23 10.14
CA ILE A 717 -9.49 7.79 9.16
C ILE A 717 -10.56 8.63 9.86
N LYS A 718 -11.09 8.18 10.99
CA LYS A 718 -12.11 8.91 11.78
C LYS A 718 -11.59 10.25 12.28
N GLU A 719 -10.33 10.31 12.66
CA GLU A 719 -9.71 11.48 13.27
C GLU A 719 -9.14 12.50 12.26
N ARG A 720 -9.18 12.20 10.95
CA ARG A 720 -8.69 13.11 9.92
C ARG A 720 -9.48 14.41 9.90
N VAL A 721 -8.77 15.53 10.02
CA VAL A 721 -9.37 16.85 9.85
C VAL A 721 -9.41 17.24 8.37
N LEU A 722 -10.38 18.06 7.98
CA LEU A 722 -10.48 18.62 6.64
C LEU A 722 -9.45 19.74 6.45
N HIS A 723 -8.87 19.81 5.25
CA HIS A 723 -7.86 20.81 4.89
C HIS A 723 -8.40 21.93 3.98
N LEU A 724 -9.63 21.78 3.45
CA LEU A 724 -10.33 22.78 2.64
C LEU A 724 -11.70 23.13 3.22
#